data_2131e42441c671dcd0e9379698a35048
#
_entry.id   2131e42441c671dcd0e9379698a35048
#
_cell.length_a   1.000
_cell.length_b   1.000
_cell.length_c   1.000
_cell.angle_alpha   90.00
_cell.angle_beta   90.00
_cell.angle_gamma   90.00
#
_symmetry.space_group_name_H-M   'P 1'
#
loop_
_entity.id
_entity.type
_entity.pdbx_description
1 polymer ?
#
loop_
_entity_poly.entity_id
_entity_poly.type
_entity_poly.pdbx_seq_one_letter_code
_entity_poly.pdbx_strand_id
1 'polypeptide(L)'
;MFWIIFTTCSALLGGLAGWTLGEQPAALAFTIVGAFVAVGIRDLARHKHAILSLTIMVGTIAGYFGGLEVGMVAALLAFPLQIAAAEFTQRQSPFLPLSLALTFLAWWLGWHFYNPMYGLIFALLTFLSQVAVHDAVIQHTHTIRRNFPLIGWFRYGFELIGDELRQYWFMSDIEERPYNRVTRRYIYRSAKGINNNLGFGTQRGYRDVGEIHMLPSMFPISDVERVGNRLPALIIGPKRRTPYHCPWPINISGMSWGALSEEAVQALSSGAKLANIHMLTGEGGLTPFHLNGVDTRPDTYERVAYQLKRLRAICTFGMIKAGAAPAGRVVGGGRIIQQIGPAKFGFRKSTTRAMAEKLVRSVYSAVGHNPDEPFTMLDIEKVKKTADNPQIVGFELKLAQGAKPGQGGKLPKEKITPQLAEWRGIPMGEDCYSPNAWDEFHDVPSLFRFVTMMQELTGKPVGIKIVVGNEESIREIAKHMKETGEAPDFITIDGGEGGTGAAPVALADRMGMPILHAIPVVDTILREFGVRDETILIASGQIAKGDDVAIAIAMGADMVNIGRGNLIAEGCIMALRCHTNQCPTGITTQDPRLRRGLDPQDKYVKVANYNMILQRELLMFLKSAGVRTPWELTRAHLSVVTSPMVEERMDKIHPYPDGSNGKRSPKLGEVPPDDANQIDRFGPKLIKIERRF
;
A
#
# COMPACT_ATOMS: atom_id res chain seq x y z
N MET A 1 18.84 18.55 15.27
CA MET A 1 19.63 19.73 15.69
C MET A 1 21.14 19.56 15.40
N PHE A 2 21.82 18.52 15.94
CA PHE A 2 23.25 18.29 15.68
C PHE A 2 23.64 18.30 14.19
N TRP A 3 22.89 17.59 13.34
CA TRP A 3 23.16 17.51 11.90
C TRP A 3 22.87 18.81 11.12
N ILE A 4 21.91 19.61 11.57
CA ILE A 4 21.67 20.94 10.97
C ILE A 4 22.87 21.85 11.28
N ILE A 5 23.33 21.83 12.53
CA ILE A 5 24.51 22.60 12.95
C ILE A 5 25.76 22.12 12.19
N PHE A 6 25.96 20.80 12.08
CA PHE A 6 27.09 20.22 11.35
C PHE A 6 27.09 20.58 9.87
N THR A 7 25.92 20.47 9.20
CA THR A 7 25.75 20.85 7.79
C THR A 7 26.02 22.33 7.58
N THR A 8 25.50 23.20 8.47
CA THR A 8 25.70 24.64 8.41
C THR A 8 27.16 25.02 8.66
N CYS A 9 27.81 24.40 9.65
CA CYS A 9 29.24 24.63 9.91
C CYS A 9 30.12 24.15 8.76
N SER A 10 29.82 22.99 8.17
CA SER A 10 30.59 22.46 7.01
C SER A 10 30.42 23.34 5.77
N ALA A 11 29.24 23.88 5.53
CA ALA A 11 28.97 24.83 4.44
C ALA A 11 29.68 26.17 4.68
N LEU A 12 29.68 26.69 5.91
CA LEU A 12 30.36 27.92 6.28
C LEU A 12 31.90 27.77 6.19
N LEU A 13 32.47 26.65 6.63
CA LEU A 13 33.87 26.34 6.51
C LEU A 13 34.29 26.21 5.04
N GLY A 14 33.49 25.58 4.20
CA GLY A 14 33.69 25.50 2.76
C GLY A 14 33.67 26.89 2.11
N GLY A 15 32.70 27.73 2.48
CA GLY A 15 32.60 29.11 2.01
C GLY A 15 33.80 29.99 2.42
N LEU A 16 34.24 29.90 3.68
CA LEU A 16 35.42 30.58 4.19
C LEU A 16 36.69 30.15 3.46
N ALA A 17 36.89 28.85 3.22
CA ALA A 17 38.02 28.33 2.47
C ALA A 17 38.01 28.82 1.02
N GLY A 18 36.86 28.91 0.36
CA GLY A 18 36.73 29.49 -0.97
C GLY A 18 37.00 30.99 -1.00
N TRP A 19 36.61 31.73 0.04
CA TRP A 19 36.85 33.18 0.15
C TRP A 19 38.32 33.54 0.38
N THR A 20 39.05 32.70 1.14
CA THR A 20 40.47 32.86 1.35
C THR A 20 41.30 32.60 0.08
N LEU A 21 40.74 31.93 -0.92
CA LEU A 21 41.36 31.70 -2.23
C LEU A 21 41.07 32.82 -3.24
N GLY A 22 40.33 33.87 -2.89
CA GLY A 22 40.17 35.10 -3.66
C GLY A 22 39.21 35.06 -4.83
N GLU A 23 38.43 33.97 -5.02
CA GLU A 23 37.46 33.84 -6.13
C GLU A 23 36.01 33.59 -5.63
N GLN A 24 35.12 34.54 -5.90
CA GLN A 24 33.69 34.40 -5.51
C GLN A 24 32.99 33.14 -6.04
N PRO A 25 33.22 32.66 -7.26
CA PRO A 25 32.67 31.40 -7.74
C PRO A 25 33.16 30.18 -6.96
N ALA A 26 34.42 30.20 -6.51
CA ALA A 26 35.00 29.13 -5.69
C ALA A 26 34.35 29.06 -4.31
N ALA A 27 34.08 30.20 -3.67
CA ALA A 27 33.39 30.22 -2.37
C ALA A 27 32.01 29.61 -2.42
N LEU A 28 31.23 29.86 -3.46
CA LEU A 28 29.91 29.27 -3.67
C LEU A 28 29.99 27.77 -3.92
N ALA A 29 30.95 27.33 -4.76
CA ALA A 29 31.16 25.91 -5.05
C ALA A 29 31.59 25.15 -3.79
N PHE A 30 32.53 25.68 -2.97
CA PHE A 30 32.95 25.05 -1.72
C PHE A 30 31.86 25.04 -0.66
N THR A 31 30.98 26.05 -0.63
CA THR A 31 29.80 26.06 0.27
C THR A 31 28.82 24.96 -0.11
N ILE A 32 28.51 24.82 -1.39
CA ILE A 32 27.63 23.76 -1.91
C ILE A 32 28.23 22.38 -1.63
N VAL A 33 29.52 22.21 -1.92
CA VAL A 33 30.26 20.97 -1.66
C VAL A 33 30.27 20.62 -0.17
N GLY A 34 30.57 21.60 0.71
CA GLY A 34 30.53 21.38 2.17
C GLY A 34 29.18 20.91 2.66
N ALA A 35 28.08 21.46 2.13
CA ALA A 35 26.73 21.04 2.43
C ALA A 35 26.44 19.61 1.94
N PHE A 36 26.86 19.26 0.71
CA PHE A 36 26.71 17.92 0.16
C PHE A 36 27.56 16.87 0.88
N VAL A 37 28.79 17.21 1.30
CA VAL A 37 29.64 16.33 2.11
C VAL A 37 28.96 15.99 3.44
N ALA A 38 28.43 17.01 4.12
CA ALA A 38 27.75 16.81 5.40
C ALA A 38 26.48 15.96 5.27
N VAL A 39 25.71 16.13 4.18
CA VAL A 39 24.54 15.30 3.86
C VAL A 39 24.98 13.89 3.47
N GLY A 40 26.01 13.75 2.64
CA GLY A 40 26.55 12.47 2.20
C GLY A 40 27.12 11.62 3.35
N ILE A 41 27.90 12.20 4.27
CA ILE A 41 28.41 11.50 5.45
C ILE A 41 27.29 11.07 6.38
N ARG A 42 26.26 11.89 6.55
CA ARG A 42 25.06 11.54 7.31
C ARG A 42 24.35 10.34 6.72
N ASP A 43 24.24 10.27 5.39
CA ASP A 43 23.50 9.24 4.67
C ASP A 43 24.33 7.96 4.43
N LEU A 44 25.66 8.06 4.32
CA LEU A 44 26.58 6.91 4.25
C LEU A 44 26.46 5.99 5.48
N ALA A 45 26.25 6.55 6.65
CA ALA A 45 26.05 5.77 7.87
C ALA A 45 24.78 4.93 7.86
N ARG A 46 23.86 5.13 6.90
CA ARG A 46 22.50 4.55 6.99
C ARG A 46 21.80 4.14 5.69
N HIS A 47 22.20 4.56 4.47
CA HIS A 47 21.46 4.24 3.22
C HIS A 47 22.29 4.20 1.93
N LYS A 48 21.87 3.31 1.01
CA LYS A 48 22.45 3.05 -0.31
C LYS A 48 22.47 4.26 -1.28
N HIS A 49 21.63 5.28 -1.07
CA HIS A 49 21.52 6.47 -1.95
C HIS A 49 22.64 7.50 -1.74
N ALA A 50 23.38 7.42 -0.66
CA ALA A 50 24.52 8.31 -0.38
C ALA A 50 25.69 8.12 -1.37
N ILE A 51 25.81 6.94 -1.94
CA ILE A 51 26.86 6.60 -2.91
C ILE A 51 26.73 7.47 -4.17
N LEU A 52 25.51 7.64 -4.67
CA LEU A 52 25.26 8.47 -5.86
C LEU A 52 25.56 9.96 -5.58
N SER A 53 25.16 10.46 -4.43
CA SER A 53 25.40 11.85 -4.01
C SER A 53 26.88 12.15 -3.89
N LEU A 54 27.67 11.24 -3.31
CA LEU A 54 29.12 11.39 -3.19
C LEU A 54 29.83 11.28 -4.56
N THR A 55 29.35 10.42 -5.44
CA THR A 55 29.89 10.27 -6.80
C THR A 55 29.70 11.55 -7.63
N ILE A 56 28.49 12.12 -7.60
CA ILE A 56 28.19 13.40 -8.26
C ILE A 56 29.09 14.51 -7.69
N MET A 57 29.28 14.54 -6.37
CA MET A 57 30.10 15.53 -5.71
C MET A 57 31.58 15.43 -6.12
N VAL A 58 32.16 14.23 -6.13
CA VAL A 58 33.56 14.01 -6.58
C VAL A 58 33.70 14.41 -8.03
N GLY A 59 32.75 14.08 -8.90
CA GLY A 59 32.75 14.51 -10.29
C GLY A 59 32.67 16.03 -10.45
N THR A 60 31.84 16.69 -9.66
CA THR A 60 31.67 18.16 -9.68
C THR A 60 32.94 18.88 -9.23
N ILE A 61 33.59 18.42 -8.15
CA ILE A 61 34.82 18.96 -7.64
C ILE A 61 35.95 18.78 -8.67
N ALA A 62 36.10 17.58 -9.19
CA ALA A 62 37.15 17.29 -10.18
C ALA A 62 36.91 18.04 -11.49
N GLY A 63 35.64 18.22 -11.91
CA GLY A 63 35.30 19.01 -13.09
C GLY A 63 35.53 20.49 -12.91
N TYR A 64 35.40 21.04 -11.72
CA TYR A 64 35.75 22.44 -11.42
C TYR A 64 37.25 22.73 -11.57
N PHE A 65 38.11 21.81 -11.10
CA PHE A 65 39.57 22.00 -11.16
C PHE A 65 40.19 21.52 -12.48
N GLY A 66 39.61 20.59 -13.19
CA GLY A 66 40.21 19.95 -14.36
C GLY A 66 39.36 19.98 -15.64
N GLY A 67 38.21 20.65 -15.63
CA GLY A 67 37.29 20.66 -16.75
C GLY A 67 36.34 19.45 -16.76
N LEU A 68 35.35 19.48 -17.68
CA LEU A 68 34.21 18.51 -17.71
C LEU A 68 34.70 17.05 -17.86
N GLU A 69 35.74 16.82 -18.65
CA GLU A 69 36.28 15.48 -18.89
C GLU A 69 36.88 14.86 -17.62
N VAL A 70 37.66 15.65 -16.86
CA VAL A 70 38.22 15.21 -15.59
C VAL A 70 37.16 14.97 -14.55
N GLY A 71 36.10 15.77 -14.53
CA GLY A 71 34.93 15.58 -13.67
C GLY A 71 34.19 14.28 -13.94
N MET A 72 33.97 13.94 -15.19
CA MET A 72 33.32 12.70 -15.59
C MET A 72 34.16 11.45 -15.23
N VAL A 73 35.45 11.48 -15.51
CA VAL A 73 36.39 10.38 -15.17
C VAL A 73 36.46 10.20 -13.66
N ALA A 74 36.54 11.28 -12.88
CA ALA A 74 36.56 11.21 -11.43
C ALA A 74 35.27 10.69 -10.83
N ALA A 75 34.10 11.06 -11.38
CA ALA A 75 32.82 10.50 -10.97
C ALA A 75 32.71 9.00 -11.25
N LEU A 76 33.15 8.55 -12.44
CA LEU A 76 33.16 7.14 -12.81
C LEU A 76 34.07 6.29 -11.92
N LEU A 77 35.21 6.83 -11.50
CA LEU A 77 36.13 6.15 -10.60
C LEU A 77 35.67 6.18 -9.13
N ALA A 78 35.04 7.27 -8.71
CA ALA A 78 34.56 7.41 -7.34
C ALA A 78 33.39 6.46 -6.98
N PHE A 79 32.56 6.13 -7.95
CA PHE A 79 31.39 5.29 -7.74
C PHE A 79 31.72 3.87 -7.20
N PRO A 80 32.57 3.06 -7.87
CA PRO A 80 32.95 1.76 -7.34
C PRO A 80 33.76 1.83 -6.05
N LEU A 81 34.55 2.89 -5.84
CA LEU A 81 35.32 3.09 -4.61
C LEU A 81 34.45 3.31 -3.39
N GLN A 82 33.36 4.05 -3.55
CA GLN A 82 32.41 4.30 -2.45
C GLN A 82 31.61 3.05 -2.09
N ILE A 83 31.25 2.22 -3.07
CA ILE A 83 30.61 0.91 -2.80
C ILE A 83 31.57 0.02 -2.01
N ALA A 84 32.85 -0.05 -2.43
CA ALA A 84 33.88 -0.80 -1.73
C ALA A 84 34.04 -0.32 -0.29
N ALA A 85 34.11 0.98 -0.06
CA ALA A 85 34.26 1.56 1.28
C ALA A 85 33.03 1.27 2.17
N ALA A 86 31.82 1.33 1.62
CA ALA A 86 30.60 1.04 2.35
C ALA A 86 30.53 -0.44 2.80
N GLU A 87 30.99 -1.38 1.96
CA GLU A 87 30.99 -2.81 2.31
C GLU A 87 32.12 -3.15 3.31
N PHE A 88 33.28 -2.50 3.20
CA PHE A 88 34.35 -2.61 4.19
C PHE A 88 33.93 -2.14 5.59
N THR A 89 33.20 -1.03 5.67
CA THR A 89 32.74 -0.48 6.96
C THR A 89 31.66 -1.34 7.61
N GLN A 90 30.83 -2.05 6.84
CA GLN A 90 29.80 -2.94 7.40
C GLN A 90 30.37 -4.22 8.03
N ARG A 91 31.55 -4.69 7.60
CA ARG A 91 32.14 -5.97 8.04
C ARG A 91 33.20 -5.86 9.13
N GLN A 92 33.47 -4.67 9.69
CA GLN A 92 34.52 -4.45 10.70
C GLN A 92 35.88 -5.09 10.32
N SER A 93 36.23 -5.04 9.05
CA SER A 93 37.47 -5.66 8.56
C SER A 93 38.71 -4.92 9.09
N PRO A 94 39.67 -5.61 9.70
CA PRO A 94 40.93 -5.02 10.18
C PRO A 94 41.77 -4.44 9.02
N PHE A 95 41.43 -4.77 7.79
CA PHE A 95 42.08 -4.28 6.57
C PHE A 95 41.80 -2.80 6.30
N LEU A 96 40.68 -2.25 6.76
CA LEU A 96 40.32 -0.87 6.51
C LEU A 96 41.28 0.16 7.12
N PRO A 97 41.69 0.06 8.40
CA PRO A 97 42.67 1.01 8.98
C PRO A 97 44.00 0.98 8.27
N LEU A 98 44.48 -0.23 7.90
CA LEU A 98 45.75 -0.39 7.19
C LEU A 98 45.68 0.21 5.77
N SER A 99 44.56 -0.04 5.07
CA SER A 99 44.31 0.52 3.72
C SER A 99 44.30 2.05 3.73
N LEU A 100 43.61 2.64 4.70
CA LEU A 100 43.55 4.08 4.87
C LEU A 100 44.92 4.67 5.20
N ALA A 101 45.71 4.04 6.08
CA ALA A 101 47.04 4.48 6.45
C ALA A 101 47.98 4.45 5.26
N LEU A 102 47.99 3.38 4.46
CA LEU A 102 48.82 3.27 3.25
C LEU A 102 48.41 4.28 2.18
N THR A 103 47.12 4.52 2.00
CA THR A 103 46.60 5.51 1.05
C THR A 103 47.00 6.93 1.47
N PHE A 104 46.89 7.22 2.78
CA PHE A 104 47.35 8.52 3.31
C PHE A 104 48.86 8.71 3.17
N LEU A 105 49.64 7.68 3.44
CA LEU A 105 51.08 7.73 3.25
C LEU A 105 51.46 7.99 1.79
N ALA A 106 50.80 7.31 0.84
CA ALA A 106 51.05 7.54 -0.59
C ALA A 106 50.67 8.98 -1.02
N TRP A 107 49.55 9.51 -0.51
CA TRP A 107 49.14 10.89 -0.71
C TRP A 107 50.20 11.88 -0.17
N TRP A 108 50.67 11.66 1.08
CA TRP A 108 51.63 12.51 1.73
C TRP A 108 52.99 12.51 1.01
N LEU A 109 53.47 11.34 0.57
CA LEU A 109 54.71 11.21 -0.20
C LEU A 109 54.62 11.93 -1.54
N GLY A 110 53.51 11.72 -2.28
CA GLY A 110 53.29 12.39 -3.56
C GLY A 110 53.20 13.91 -3.42
N TRP A 111 52.52 14.37 -2.38
CA TRP A 111 52.44 15.81 -2.08
C TRP A 111 53.81 16.40 -1.70
N HIS A 112 54.51 15.72 -0.81
CA HIS A 112 55.77 16.28 -0.25
C HIS A 112 56.91 16.30 -1.26
N PHE A 113 57.05 15.26 -2.09
CA PHE A 113 58.17 15.13 -3.01
C PHE A 113 57.93 15.70 -4.41
N TYR A 114 56.67 15.89 -4.81
CA TYR A 114 56.33 16.35 -6.18
C TYR A 114 55.40 17.56 -6.15
N ASN A 115 54.09 17.35 -6.00
CA ASN A 115 53.06 18.40 -5.82
C ASN A 115 51.72 17.79 -5.38
N PRO A 116 50.70 18.60 -4.99
CA PRO A 116 49.42 18.11 -4.53
C PRO A 116 48.71 17.16 -5.51
N MET A 117 48.86 17.36 -6.81
CA MET A 117 48.24 16.54 -7.84
C MET A 117 48.83 15.12 -7.87
N TYR A 118 50.16 14.97 -7.77
CA TYR A 118 50.80 13.66 -7.66
C TYR A 118 50.43 12.95 -6.35
N GLY A 119 50.24 13.69 -5.25
CA GLY A 119 49.73 13.13 -4.00
C GLY A 119 48.39 12.46 -4.19
N LEU A 120 47.45 13.12 -4.88
CA LEU A 120 46.13 12.55 -5.18
C LEU A 120 46.23 11.34 -6.11
N ILE A 121 47.04 11.40 -7.15
CA ILE A 121 47.26 10.29 -8.08
C ILE A 121 47.84 9.07 -7.35
N PHE A 122 48.84 9.24 -6.52
CA PHE A 122 49.46 8.15 -5.76
C PHE A 122 48.49 7.55 -4.72
N ALA A 123 47.71 8.38 -4.04
CA ALA A 123 46.67 7.92 -3.15
C ALA A 123 45.61 7.06 -3.89
N LEU A 124 45.14 7.55 -5.03
CA LEU A 124 44.17 6.83 -5.84
C LEU A 124 44.70 5.49 -6.35
N LEU A 125 45.90 5.48 -6.93
CA LEU A 125 46.54 4.25 -7.43
C LEU A 125 46.79 3.24 -6.31
N THR A 126 47.26 3.70 -5.15
CA THR A 126 47.46 2.84 -3.98
C THR A 126 46.16 2.23 -3.48
N PHE A 127 45.12 3.04 -3.38
CA PHE A 127 43.80 2.54 -2.96
C PHE A 127 43.22 1.53 -3.97
N LEU A 128 43.28 1.83 -5.26
CA LEU A 128 42.81 0.92 -6.31
C LEU A 128 43.58 -0.40 -6.30
N SER A 129 44.93 -0.35 -6.12
CA SER A 129 45.75 -1.55 -6.01
C SER A 129 45.35 -2.42 -4.80
N GLN A 130 45.11 -1.76 -3.66
CA GLN A 130 44.64 -2.48 -2.46
C GLN A 130 43.30 -3.15 -2.66
N VAL A 131 42.32 -2.45 -3.26
CA VAL A 131 41.00 -3.04 -3.60
C VAL A 131 41.17 -4.20 -4.59
N ALA A 132 42.05 -4.07 -5.60
CA ALA A 132 42.32 -5.13 -6.55
C ALA A 132 42.91 -6.40 -5.89
N VAL A 133 43.91 -6.21 -5.01
CA VAL A 133 44.51 -7.32 -4.23
C VAL A 133 43.51 -7.97 -3.31
N HIS A 134 42.70 -7.16 -2.60
CA HIS A 134 41.63 -7.69 -1.77
C HIS A 134 40.65 -8.52 -2.59
N ASP A 135 40.20 -8.02 -3.73
CA ASP A 135 39.25 -8.71 -4.58
C ASP A 135 39.79 -10.01 -5.17
N ALA A 136 41.06 -9.98 -5.68
CA ALA A 136 41.66 -11.13 -6.34
C ALA A 136 42.12 -12.23 -5.37
N VAL A 137 42.61 -11.84 -4.18
CA VAL A 137 43.36 -12.76 -3.30
C VAL A 137 42.65 -13.00 -1.96
N ILE A 138 42.18 -11.93 -1.29
CA ILE A 138 41.75 -11.98 0.11
C ILE A 138 40.29 -12.45 0.23
N GLN A 139 39.37 -11.90 -0.58
CA GLN A 139 37.97 -12.29 -0.53
C GLN A 139 37.71 -13.56 -1.36
N HIS A 140 36.89 -14.47 -0.83
CA HIS A 140 36.55 -15.75 -1.47
C HIS A 140 35.08 -15.90 -1.83
N THR A 141 34.23 -14.96 -1.41
CA THR A 141 32.76 -15.06 -1.51
C THR A 141 32.17 -14.56 -2.84
N HIS A 142 32.87 -13.65 -3.52
CA HIS A 142 32.38 -12.99 -4.74
C HIS A 142 33.23 -13.39 -5.96
N THR A 143 32.83 -14.42 -6.69
CA THR A 143 33.54 -14.95 -7.85
C THR A 143 33.81 -13.90 -8.93
N ILE A 144 32.84 -13.04 -9.24
CA ILE A 144 33.00 -12.00 -10.29
C ILE A 144 34.08 -10.98 -9.89
N ARG A 145 34.07 -10.51 -8.64
CA ARG A 145 35.09 -9.58 -8.15
C ARG A 145 36.48 -10.22 -8.14
N ARG A 146 36.55 -11.52 -7.84
CA ARG A 146 37.79 -12.25 -7.83
C ARG A 146 38.38 -12.41 -9.21
N ASN A 147 37.56 -12.69 -10.22
CA ASN A 147 38.00 -12.84 -11.61
C ASN A 147 38.23 -11.53 -12.32
N PHE A 148 37.51 -10.47 -11.91
CA PHE A 148 37.57 -9.13 -12.50
C PHE A 148 37.70 -8.09 -11.38
N PRO A 149 38.89 -7.99 -10.74
CA PRO A 149 39.11 -7.01 -9.67
C PRO A 149 38.80 -5.59 -10.15
N LEU A 150 38.26 -4.75 -9.29
CA LEU A 150 37.78 -3.40 -9.58
C LEU A 150 36.59 -3.33 -10.52
N ILE A 151 36.68 -3.91 -11.73
CA ILE A 151 35.61 -3.86 -12.75
C ILE A 151 34.36 -4.61 -12.27
N GLY A 152 34.53 -5.69 -11.52
CA GLY A 152 33.42 -6.44 -10.94
C GLY A 152 32.52 -5.61 -10.02
N TRP A 153 33.00 -4.49 -9.46
CA TRP A 153 32.20 -3.59 -8.64
C TRP A 153 31.10 -2.85 -9.42
N PHE A 154 31.34 -2.56 -10.70
CA PHE A 154 30.33 -1.92 -11.54
C PHE A 154 29.04 -2.73 -11.63
N ARG A 155 29.14 -4.07 -11.69
CA ARG A 155 27.98 -4.94 -11.68
C ARG A 155 27.10 -4.68 -10.45
N TYR A 156 27.71 -4.68 -9.26
CA TYR A 156 26.95 -4.46 -8.01
C TYR A 156 26.42 -3.04 -7.90
N GLY A 157 27.14 -2.08 -8.45
CA GLY A 157 26.66 -0.70 -8.58
C GLY A 157 25.42 -0.60 -9.46
N PHE A 158 25.42 -1.25 -10.61
CA PHE A 158 24.24 -1.30 -11.48
C PHE A 158 23.09 -2.12 -10.90
N GLU A 159 23.36 -3.21 -10.17
CA GLU A 159 22.31 -3.92 -9.42
C GLU A 159 21.64 -3.03 -8.37
N LEU A 160 22.38 -2.12 -7.73
CA LEU A 160 21.87 -1.22 -6.70
C LEU A 160 20.79 -0.28 -7.22
N ILE A 161 20.96 0.24 -8.45
CA ILE A 161 20.06 1.20 -9.11
C ILE A 161 19.24 0.56 -10.25
N GLY A 162 19.40 -0.75 -10.44
CA GLY A 162 18.83 -1.47 -11.58
C GLY A 162 17.30 -1.48 -11.59
N ASP A 163 16.69 -1.54 -10.41
CA ASP A 163 15.23 -1.53 -10.29
C ASP A 163 14.65 -0.18 -10.70
N GLU A 164 15.27 0.92 -10.27
CA GLU A 164 14.88 2.27 -10.64
C GLU A 164 15.12 2.53 -12.14
N LEU A 165 16.27 2.10 -12.68
CA LEU A 165 16.55 2.23 -14.11
C LEU A 165 15.55 1.47 -14.96
N ARG A 166 15.23 0.21 -14.60
CA ARG A 166 14.20 -0.56 -15.30
C ARG A 166 12.86 0.12 -15.24
N GLN A 167 12.42 0.54 -14.06
CA GLN A 167 11.10 1.13 -13.85
C GLN A 167 10.90 2.44 -14.60
N TYR A 168 11.91 3.31 -14.66
CA TYR A 168 11.76 4.66 -15.21
C TYR A 168 12.29 4.83 -16.64
N TRP A 169 13.21 3.98 -17.09
CA TRP A 169 13.90 4.17 -18.35
C TRP A 169 13.71 3.04 -19.36
N PHE A 170 13.72 1.79 -18.93
CA PHE A 170 13.78 0.66 -19.84
C PHE A 170 12.46 -0.08 -20.01
N MET A 171 11.57 -0.09 -19.01
CA MET A 171 10.28 -0.75 -19.16
C MET A 171 9.30 0.09 -19.98
N SER A 172 8.58 -0.57 -20.88
CA SER A 172 7.48 0.06 -21.61
C SER A 172 6.33 0.41 -20.66
N ASP A 173 5.42 1.28 -21.12
CA ASP A 173 4.30 1.77 -20.30
C ASP A 173 3.30 0.66 -19.92
N ILE A 174 3.33 -0.51 -20.59
CA ILE A 174 2.37 -1.62 -20.41
C ILE A 174 2.97 -2.89 -19.81
N GLU A 175 4.30 -3.03 -19.72
CA GLU A 175 4.95 -4.29 -19.31
C GLU A 175 5.14 -4.45 -17.80
N GLU A 176 5.14 -3.37 -17.04
CA GLU A 176 5.44 -3.41 -15.61
C GLU A 176 4.33 -4.10 -14.81
N ARG A 177 4.72 -4.96 -13.87
CA ARG A 177 3.79 -5.71 -12.99
C ARG A 177 4.06 -5.37 -11.51
N PRO A 178 3.03 -5.45 -10.64
CA PRO A 178 1.61 -5.83 -10.87
C PRO A 178 0.76 -4.72 -11.51
N TYR A 179 1.19 -3.46 -11.47
CA TYR A 179 0.51 -2.32 -12.09
C TYR A 179 1.47 -1.61 -13.05
N ASN A 180 1.15 -1.62 -14.33
CA ASN A 180 1.90 -0.91 -15.35
C ASN A 180 1.81 0.62 -15.19
N ARG A 181 2.64 1.36 -15.92
CA ARG A 181 2.70 2.82 -15.85
C ARG A 181 1.37 3.47 -16.25
N VAL A 182 0.65 2.92 -17.21
CA VAL A 182 -0.68 3.43 -17.65
C VAL A 182 -1.65 3.38 -16.48
N THR A 183 -1.75 2.25 -15.77
CA THR A 183 -2.63 2.08 -14.61
C THR A 183 -2.21 3.00 -13.46
N ARG A 184 -0.92 3.10 -13.14
CA ARG A 184 -0.45 4.00 -12.08
C ARG A 184 -0.72 5.47 -12.43
N ARG A 185 -0.50 5.88 -13.67
CA ARG A 185 -0.82 7.24 -14.16
C ARG A 185 -2.30 7.55 -14.00
N TYR A 186 -3.17 6.60 -14.33
CA TYR A 186 -4.61 6.73 -14.12
C TYR A 186 -4.92 6.99 -12.64
N ILE A 187 -4.39 6.18 -11.72
CA ILE A 187 -4.63 6.34 -10.28
C ILE A 187 -4.08 7.68 -9.76
N TYR A 188 -2.86 8.08 -10.13
CA TYR A 188 -2.29 9.36 -9.73
C TYR A 188 -3.09 10.57 -10.23
N ARG A 189 -3.62 10.51 -11.46
CA ARG A 189 -4.47 11.57 -12.02
C ARG A 189 -5.80 11.63 -11.28
N SER A 190 -6.42 10.47 -11.07
CA SER A 190 -7.67 10.32 -10.32
C SER A 190 -7.54 10.87 -8.89
N ALA A 191 -6.48 10.52 -8.20
CA ALA A 191 -6.19 11.03 -6.85
C ALA A 191 -6.06 12.56 -6.81
N LYS A 192 -5.55 13.17 -7.88
CA LYS A 192 -5.45 14.64 -8.01
C LYS A 192 -6.74 15.30 -8.49
N GLY A 193 -7.80 14.55 -8.73
CA GLY A 193 -9.04 15.08 -9.32
C GLY A 193 -8.89 15.55 -10.77
N ILE A 194 -7.87 15.06 -11.48
CA ILE A 194 -7.61 15.40 -12.87
C ILE A 194 -8.39 14.44 -13.77
N ASN A 195 -9.03 14.98 -14.80
CA ASN A 195 -9.75 14.21 -15.80
C ASN A 195 -8.85 13.17 -16.49
N ASN A 196 -9.35 11.94 -16.64
CA ASN A 196 -8.69 10.82 -17.29
C ASN A 196 -9.02 10.65 -18.77
N ASN A 197 -9.56 11.66 -19.43
CA ASN A 197 -9.82 11.61 -20.87
C ASN A 197 -8.54 11.35 -21.66
N LEU A 198 -8.62 10.46 -22.63
CA LEU A 198 -7.55 10.14 -23.57
C LEU A 198 -7.87 10.74 -24.95
N GLY A 199 -6.87 11.41 -25.55
CA GLY A 199 -6.89 11.70 -26.98
C GLY A 199 -6.51 10.46 -27.81
N PHE A 200 -6.91 10.43 -29.07
CA PHE A 200 -6.67 9.35 -30.04
C PHE A 200 -7.33 7.99 -29.75
N GLY A 201 -7.80 7.71 -28.54
CA GLY A 201 -8.45 6.45 -28.20
C GLY A 201 -7.63 5.54 -27.29
N THR A 202 -7.97 4.25 -27.28
CA THR A 202 -7.39 3.29 -26.34
C THR A 202 -5.90 3.02 -26.59
N GLN A 203 -5.14 2.83 -25.48
CA GLN A 203 -3.75 2.37 -25.49
C GLN A 203 -3.65 0.87 -25.13
N ARG A 204 -4.80 0.17 -24.99
CA ARG A 204 -4.84 -1.27 -24.70
C ARG A 204 -4.78 -2.06 -26.01
N GLY A 205 -4.29 -3.26 -25.94
CA GLY A 205 -4.38 -4.23 -27.02
C GLY A 205 -5.82 -4.74 -27.16
N TYR A 206 -6.69 -3.91 -27.69
CA TYR A 206 -8.16 -4.11 -27.73
C TYR A 206 -8.61 -5.42 -28.39
N ARG A 207 -7.72 -6.09 -29.15
CA ARG A 207 -7.97 -7.37 -29.81
C ARG A 207 -7.12 -8.51 -29.23
N ASP A 208 -6.42 -8.25 -28.14
CA ASP A 208 -5.56 -9.26 -27.52
C ASP A 208 -6.43 -10.36 -26.86
N VAL A 209 -6.02 -11.60 -27.02
CA VAL A 209 -6.72 -12.74 -26.40
C VAL A 209 -6.75 -12.55 -24.87
N GLY A 210 -7.94 -12.71 -24.29
CA GLY A 210 -8.19 -12.49 -22.88
C GLY A 210 -8.65 -11.08 -22.52
N GLU A 211 -8.65 -10.11 -23.46
CA GLU A 211 -9.26 -8.80 -23.21
C GLU A 211 -10.77 -8.93 -23.05
N ILE A 212 -11.28 -8.28 -22.01
CA ILE A 212 -12.71 -8.27 -21.67
C ILE A 212 -13.30 -6.91 -22.04
N HIS A 213 -14.40 -6.93 -22.77
CA HIS A 213 -15.14 -5.74 -23.17
C HIS A 213 -16.50 -5.69 -22.50
N MET A 214 -16.94 -4.49 -22.12
CA MET A 214 -18.32 -4.23 -21.73
C MET A 214 -19.16 -3.90 -22.96
N LEU A 215 -20.31 -4.57 -23.08
CA LEU A 215 -21.23 -4.40 -24.21
C LEU A 215 -22.18 -3.23 -23.93
N PRO A 216 -22.17 -2.16 -24.76
CA PRO A 216 -23.07 -1.03 -24.58
C PRO A 216 -24.49 -1.38 -25.03
N SER A 217 -25.47 -0.74 -24.43
CA SER A 217 -26.85 -0.75 -24.91
C SER A 217 -27.01 0.18 -26.11
N MET A 218 -27.82 -0.19 -27.08
CA MET A 218 -28.25 0.72 -28.15
C MET A 218 -29.05 1.90 -27.58
N PHE A 219 -29.71 1.71 -26.44
CA PHE A 219 -30.52 2.73 -25.76
C PHE A 219 -29.94 2.96 -24.36
N PRO A 220 -28.92 3.82 -24.23
CA PRO A 220 -28.33 4.14 -22.92
C PRO A 220 -29.33 4.92 -22.05
N ILE A 221 -29.17 4.84 -20.73
CA ILE A 221 -29.98 5.64 -19.82
C ILE A 221 -29.61 7.12 -19.94
N SER A 222 -30.61 7.99 -20.17
CA SER A 222 -30.39 9.42 -20.21
C SER A 222 -30.03 10.03 -18.86
N ASP A 223 -29.33 11.17 -18.87
CA ASP A 223 -29.00 11.90 -17.63
C ASP A 223 -30.28 12.41 -16.91
N VAL A 224 -31.38 12.61 -17.65
CA VAL A 224 -32.68 13.07 -17.12
C VAL A 224 -33.40 11.94 -16.37
N GLU A 225 -33.31 10.70 -16.86
CA GLU A 225 -33.96 9.53 -16.21
C GLU A 225 -33.30 9.13 -14.90
N ARG A 226 -32.04 9.52 -14.73
CA ARG A 226 -31.28 9.20 -13.52
C ARG A 226 -31.35 10.33 -12.51
N VAL A 227 -32.44 10.35 -11.75
CA VAL A 227 -32.64 11.35 -10.70
C VAL A 227 -31.52 11.25 -9.66
N GLY A 228 -30.72 12.32 -9.57
CA GLY A 228 -29.75 12.55 -8.49
C GLY A 228 -28.43 11.79 -8.57
N ASN A 229 -28.14 10.97 -9.60
CA ASN A 229 -26.89 10.17 -9.72
C ASN A 229 -26.51 9.40 -8.43
N ARG A 230 -27.49 9.01 -7.62
CA ARG A 230 -27.33 8.24 -6.40
C ARG A 230 -27.76 6.80 -6.63
N LEU A 231 -26.94 5.89 -6.15
CA LEU A 231 -27.32 4.48 -6.05
C LEU A 231 -28.12 4.27 -4.76
N PRO A 232 -29.07 3.33 -4.72
CA PRO A 232 -29.61 2.87 -3.46
C PRO A 232 -28.52 2.22 -2.63
N ALA A 233 -28.60 2.30 -1.30
CA ALA A 233 -27.65 1.65 -0.42
C ALA A 233 -27.84 0.12 -0.44
N LEU A 234 -26.77 -0.63 -0.53
CA LEU A 234 -26.77 -2.07 -0.35
C LEU A 234 -26.90 -2.40 1.15
N ILE A 235 -27.91 -3.17 1.54
CA ILE A 235 -28.08 -3.58 2.95
C ILE A 235 -27.30 -4.86 3.20
N ILE A 236 -26.26 -4.78 4.03
CA ILE A 236 -25.46 -5.92 4.48
C ILE A 236 -26.00 -6.39 5.83
N GLY A 237 -26.24 -7.68 5.97
CA GLY A 237 -26.79 -8.28 7.18
C GLY A 237 -28.20 -7.78 7.53
N PRO A 238 -29.18 -7.87 6.62
CA PRO A 238 -30.54 -7.37 6.86
C PRO A 238 -31.25 -8.04 8.02
N LYS A 239 -30.81 -9.23 8.42
CA LYS A 239 -31.32 -10.00 9.56
C LYS A 239 -30.67 -9.61 10.90
N ARG A 240 -29.65 -8.71 10.89
CA ARG A 240 -28.91 -8.31 12.09
C ARG A 240 -29.63 -7.19 12.85
N ARG A 241 -29.34 -7.06 14.13
CA ARG A 241 -29.89 -5.98 14.98
C ARG A 241 -29.51 -4.58 14.45
N THR A 242 -28.32 -4.44 13.93
CA THR A 242 -27.82 -3.20 13.28
C THR A 242 -27.27 -3.53 11.89
N PRO A 243 -28.14 -3.61 10.87
CA PRO A 243 -27.68 -3.84 9.50
C PRO A 243 -26.86 -2.65 9.01
N TYR A 244 -25.96 -2.90 8.05
CA TYR A 244 -25.15 -1.84 7.46
C TYR A 244 -25.71 -1.42 6.10
N HIS A 245 -26.08 -0.15 5.97
CA HIS A 245 -26.46 0.47 4.71
C HIS A 245 -25.20 0.99 4.02
N CYS A 246 -24.68 0.23 3.05
CA CYS A 246 -23.47 0.55 2.30
C CYS A 246 -23.79 1.45 1.10
N PRO A 247 -23.33 2.72 1.07
CA PRO A 247 -23.75 3.68 0.04
C PRO A 247 -23.19 3.37 -1.35
N TRP A 248 -22.01 2.75 -1.42
CA TRP A 248 -21.30 2.46 -2.66
C TRP A 248 -20.74 1.05 -2.68
N PRO A 249 -20.77 0.35 -3.82
CA PRO A 249 -20.19 -0.98 -3.94
C PRO A 249 -18.68 -1.00 -4.07
N ILE A 250 -18.00 0.11 -3.81
CA ILE A 250 -16.54 0.29 -3.92
C ILE A 250 -16.01 0.69 -2.55
N ASN A 251 -15.07 -0.07 -1.99
CA ASN A 251 -14.58 0.16 -0.64
C ASN A 251 -13.08 -0.13 -0.50
N ILE A 252 -12.49 0.19 0.65
CA ILE A 252 -11.05 0.02 0.90
C ILE A 252 -10.80 -1.33 1.57
N SER A 253 -9.97 -2.17 0.94
CA SER A 253 -9.59 -3.50 1.43
C SER A 253 -8.76 -3.44 2.73
N GLY A 254 -8.75 -4.54 3.48
CA GLY A 254 -8.05 -4.66 4.76
C GLY A 254 -6.53 -4.55 4.64
N MET A 255 -5.98 -3.54 5.29
CA MET A 255 -4.54 -3.27 5.36
C MET A 255 -4.18 -2.87 6.78
N SER A 256 -3.36 -3.72 7.44
CA SER A 256 -3.08 -3.60 8.88
C SER A 256 -2.21 -2.41 9.24
N TRP A 257 -2.53 -1.70 10.31
CA TRP A 257 -1.55 -0.86 11.00
C TRP A 257 -0.37 -1.72 11.50
N GLY A 258 0.83 -1.21 11.32
CA GLY A 258 2.08 -1.96 11.54
C GLY A 258 2.68 -2.46 10.23
N ALA A 259 1.88 -3.00 9.31
CA ALA A 259 2.27 -3.10 7.90
C ALA A 259 2.28 -1.73 7.24
N LEU A 260 1.25 -0.92 7.48
CA LEU A 260 1.18 0.51 7.13
C LEU A 260 1.64 1.39 8.30
N SER A 261 2.07 2.61 7.98
CA SER A 261 2.29 3.68 8.96
C SER A 261 0.95 4.22 9.51
N GLU A 262 1.01 4.93 10.63
CA GLU A 262 -0.18 5.59 11.19
C GLU A 262 -0.72 6.68 10.27
N GLU A 263 0.17 7.43 9.60
CA GLU A 263 -0.19 8.48 8.65
C GLU A 263 -0.98 7.91 7.46
N ALA A 264 -0.56 6.77 6.94
CA ALA A 264 -1.29 6.09 5.86
C ALA A 264 -2.68 5.62 6.33
N VAL A 265 -2.78 5.00 7.51
CA VAL A 265 -4.06 4.56 8.05
C VAL A 265 -5.02 5.74 8.28
N GLN A 266 -4.53 6.85 8.82
CA GLN A 266 -5.32 8.07 9.00
C GLN A 266 -5.83 8.63 7.67
N ALA A 267 -4.96 8.68 6.64
CA ALA A 267 -5.33 9.16 5.32
C ALA A 267 -6.38 8.26 4.64
N LEU A 268 -6.22 6.94 4.73
CA LEU A 268 -7.20 5.98 4.21
C LEU A 268 -8.55 6.12 4.89
N SER A 269 -8.57 6.18 6.22
CA SER A 269 -9.82 6.27 6.98
C SER A 269 -10.59 7.57 6.73
N SER A 270 -9.91 8.71 6.77
CA SER A 270 -10.54 10.01 6.44
C SER A 270 -10.93 10.13 4.97
N GLY A 271 -10.13 9.54 4.06
CA GLY A 271 -10.47 9.45 2.65
C GLY A 271 -11.72 8.62 2.40
N ALA A 272 -11.85 7.49 3.09
CA ALA A 272 -13.06 6.66 3.05
C ALA A 272 -14.30 7.43 3.52
N LYS A 273 -14.17 8.19 4.61
CA LYS A 273 -15.27 9.06 5.10
C LYS A 273 -15.71 10.05 4.05
N LEU A 274 -14.78 10.76 3.42
CA LEU A 274 -15.12 11.77 2.40
C LEU A 274 -15.71 11.16 1.13
N ALA A 275 -15.26 9.95 0.74
CA ALA A 275 -15.82 9.23 -0.39
C ALA A 275 -17.14 8.51 -0.05
N ASN A 276 -17.59 8.59 1.21
CA ASN A 276 -18.79 7.90 1.73
C ASN A 276 -18.75 6.38 1.52
N ILE A 277 -17.61 5.77 1.82
CA ILE A 277 -17.34 4.33 1.75
C ILE A 277 -16.83 3.82 3.09
N HIS A 278 -16.72 2.50 3.24
CA HIS A 278 -16.04 1.92 4.39
C HIS A 278 -14.61 1.48 4.08
N MET A 279 -13.81 1.30 5.12
CA MET A 279 -12.53 0.60 5.03
C MET A 279 -12.49 -0.59 5.99
N LEU A 280 -11.67 -1.58 5.64
CA LEU A 280 -11.34 -2.69 6.54
C LEU A 280 -10.04 -2.42 7.28
N THR A 281 -9.96 -2.79 8.57
CA THR A 281 -8.74 -2.56 9.38
C THR A 281 -7.57 -3.42 8.97
N GLY A 282 -7.79 -4.55 8.28
CA GLY A 282 -6.82 -5.63 8.25
C GLY A 282 -6.71 -6.33 9.61
N GLU A 283 -5.87 -7.35 9.68
CA GLU A 283 -5.74 -8.24 10.86
C GLU A 283 -4.92 -7.64 12.03
N GLY A 284 -4.48 -6.40 11.93
CA GLY A 284 -3.64 -5.73 12.93
C GLY A 284 -4.37 -5.18 14.16
N GLY A 285 -5.69 -5.31 14.20
CA GLY A 285 -6.55 -4.73 15.22
C GLY A 285 -7.03 -3.31 14.88
N LEU A 286 -8.06 -2.86 15.60
CA LEU A 286 -8.62 -1.51 15.47
C LEU A 286 -7.78 -0.52 16.28
N THR A 287 -7.33 0.54 15.66
CA THR A 287 -6.50 1.56 16.32
C THR A 287 -7.17 2.93 16.37
N PRO A 288 -6.70 3.84 17.23
CA PRO A 288 -7.16 5.22 17.23
C PRO A 288 -6.96 5.92 15.87
N PHE A 289 -5.98 5.51 15.07
CA PHE A 289 -5.71 6.07 13.75
C PHE A 289 -6.84 5.78 12.75
N HIS A 290 -7.51 4.63 12.88
CA HIS A 290 -8.70 4.31 12.11
C HIS A 290 -9.91 5.17 12.52
N LEU A 291 -10.10 5.40 13.84
CA LEU A 291 -11.27 6.06 14.39
C LEU A 291 -11.18 7.57 14.30
N ASN A 292 -10.03 8.13 14.66
CA ASN A 292 -9.85 9.57 14.77
C ASN A 292 -9.59 10.24 13.42
N GLY A 293 -9.03 9.50 12.45
CA GLY A 293 -8.68 10.02 11.14
C GLY A 293 -7.70 11.19 11.19
N VAL A 294 -7.82 12.13 10.25
CA VAL A 294 -6.89 13.25 10.06
C VAL A 294 -7.38 14.48 10.81
N ASP A 295 -6.48 15.10 11.56
CA ASP A 295 -6.64 16.43 12.15
C ASP A 295 -5.94 17.45 11.24
N THR A 296 -6.73 18.33 10.61
CA THR A 296 -6.23 19.37 9.72
C THR A 296 -6.10 20.71 10.42
N ARG A 297 -6.25 20.77 11.74
CA ARG A 297 -6.04 22.02 12.49
C ARG A 297 -4.58 22.46 12.32
N PRO A 298 -4.35 23.77 12.02
CA PRO A 298 -3.02 24.26 11.77
C PRO A 298 -2.10 24.04 12.97
N ASP A 299 -0.93 23.47 12.73
CA ASP A 299 0.10 23.36 13.75
C ASP A 299 0.74 24.71 14.08
N THR A 300 1.65 24.72 15.04
CA THR A 300 2.35 25.95 15.46
C THR A 300 3.14 26.56 14.31
N TYR A 301 3.75 25.74 13.45
CA TYR A 301 4.52 26.22 12.31
C TYR A 301 3.63 26.89 11.26
N GLU A 302 2.52 26.26 10.89
CA GLU A 302 1.55 26.83 9.94
C GLU A 302 0.94 28.15 10.44
N ARG A 303 0.64 28.23 11.75
CA ARG A 303 0.17 29.47 12.38
C ARG A 303 1.23 30.58 12.30
N VAL A 304 2.49 30.27 12.62
CA VAL A 304 3.60 31.22 12.53
C VAL A 304 3.84 31.63 11.07
N ALA A 305 3.86 30.68 10.14
CA ALA A 305 4.01 30.97 8.71
C ALA A 305 2.89 31.87 8.17
N TYR A 306 1.65 31.67 8.63
CA TYR A 306 0.54 32.57 8.27
C TYR A 306 0.74 33.98 8.84
N GLN A 307 1.18 34.12 10.10
CA GLN A 307 1.45 35.45 10.68
C GLN A 307 2.58 36.17 9.92
N LEU A 308 3.62 35.47 9.52
CA LEU A 308 4.69 36.03 8.68
C LEU A 308 4.19 36.48 7.31
N LYS A 309 3.31 35.68 6.65
CA LYS A 309 2.65 36.09 5.39
C LYS A 309 1.78 37.35 5.59
N ARG A 310 1.06 37.41 6.71
CA ARG A 310 0.23 38.59 7.08
C ARG A 310 1.10 39.82 7.30
N LEU A 311 2.20 39.71 8.05
CA LEU A 311 3.17 40.80 8.22
C LEU A 311 3.72 41.27 6.88
N ARG A 312 4.13 40.34 6.00
CA ARG A 312 4.57 40.68 4.64
C ARG A 312 3.51 41.41 3.83
N ALA A 313 2.26 41.01 3.92
CA ALA A 313 1.15 41.69 3.27
C ALA A 313 0.96 43.13 3.80
N ILE A 314 1.12 43.33 5.09
CA ILE A 314 1.08 44.67 5.70
C ILE A 314 2.26 45.51 5.21
N CYS A 315 3.48 45.00 5.27
CA CYS A 315 4.69 45.71 4.84
C CYS A 315 4.68 46.07 3.35
N THR A 316 3.93 45.31 2.53
CA THR A 316 3.78 45.58 1.09
C THR A 316 2.51 46.38 0.75
N PHE A 317 1.89 47.02 1.73
CA PHE A 317 0.63 47.78 1.56
C PHE A 317 -0.46 47.02 0.81
N GLY A 318 -0.53 45.68 1.02
CA GLY A 318 -1.54 44.84 0.41
C GLY A 318 -1.26 44.43 -1.05
N MET A 319 -0.14 44.83 -1.65
CA MET A 319 0.24 44.36 -3.00
C MET A 319 0.45 42.84 -3.05
N ILE A 320 0.87 42.24 -1.95
CA ILE A 320 0.95 40.78 -1.77
C ILE A 320 -0.07 40.36 -0.71
N LYS A 321 -1.11 39.62 -1.11
CA LYS A 321 -2.14 39.15 -0.19
C LYS A 321 -1.63 38.02 0.70
N ALA A 322 -1.97 38.05 1.98
CA ALA A 322 -1.62 36.98 2.94
C ALA A 322 -2.36 35.65 2.68
N GLY A 323 -3.45 35.70 1.91
CA GLY A 323 -4.37 34.59 1.77
C GLY A 323 -5.35 34.49 2.96
N ALA A 324 -6.22 33.50 2.92
CA ALA A 324 -7.12 33.20 4.01
C ALA A 324 -6.37 32.59 5.20
N ALA A 325 -6.84 32.85 6.43
CA ALA A 325 -6.32 32.17 7.61
C ALA A 325 -6.50 30.64 7.49
N PRO A 326 -5.52 29.83 7.89
CA PRO A 326 -5.67 28.39 7.85
C PRO A 326 -6.78 27.99 8.84
N ALA A 327 -7.92 27.56 8.29
CA ALA A 327 -9.03 27.00 9.04
C ALA A 327 -8.91 25.49 9.03
N GLY A 328 -8.54 24.91 10.15
CA GLY A 328 -8.46 23.47 10.28
C GLY A 328 -9.70 22.87 10.92
N ARG A 329 -9.97 21.60 10.59
CA ARG A 329 -11.03 20.81 11.22
C ARG A 329 -10.52 19.38 11.48
N VAL A 330 -11.11 18.69 12.42
CA VAL A 330 -10.94 17.25 12.56
C VAL A 330 -11.86 16.59 11.53
N VAL A 331 -11.30 15.89 10.55
CA VAL A 331 -12.09 15.18 9.54
C VAL A 331 -12.73 13.94 10.16
N GLY A 332 -12.03 13.28 11.08
CA GLY A 332 -12.44 12.02 11.70
C GLY A 332 -12.30 10.82 10.76
N GLY A 333 -12.41 9.62 11.31
CA GLY A 333 -12.39 8.38 10.55
C GLY A 333 -13.72 8.04 9.88
N GLY A 334 -13.64 7.15 8.90
CA GLY A 334 -14.78 6.61 8.17
C GLY A 334 -15.51 5.47 8.90
N ARG A 335 -16.46 4.83 8.20
CA ARG A 335 -17.07 3.57 8.61
C ARG A 335 -16.05 2.44 8.47
N ILE A 336 -16.08 1.50 9.38
CA ILE A 336 -15.06 0.45 9.49
C ILE A 336 -15.71 -0.93 9.58
N ILE A 337 -15.25 -1.85 8.75
CA ILE A 337 -15.42 -3.28 8.97
C ILE A 337 -14.15 -3.77 9.68
N GLN A 338 -14.33 -4.30 10.89
CA GLN A 338 -13.23 -4.82 11.70
C GLN A 338 -12.82 -6.21 11.22
N GLN A 339 -11.63 -6.36 10.67
CA GLN A 339 -11.11 -7.67 10.29
C GLN A 339 -10.42 -8.33 11.48
N ILE A 340 -10.70 -9.61 11.70
CA ILE A 340 -10.05 -10.46 12.71
C ILE A 340 -9.39 -11.63 11.98
N GLY A 341 -8.09 -11.82 12.22
CA GLY A 341 -7.33 -12.97 11.72
C GLY A 341 -7.05 -14.00 12.82
N PRO A 342 -6.41 -15.14 12.48
CA PRO A 342 -6.13 -16.23 13.43
C PRO A 342 -5.33 -15.80 14.66
N ALA A 343 -4.48 -14.77 14.56
CA ALA A 343 -3.73 -14.22 15.69
C ALA A 343 -4.57 -13.39 16.66
N LYS A 344 -5.79 -12.96 16.25
CA LYS A 344 -6.74 -12.18 17.08
C LYS A 344 -6.14 -10.89 17.65
N PHE A 345 -5.23 -10.24 16.90
CA PHE A 345 -4.58 -9.00 17.35
C PHE A 345 -5.59 -7.93 17.75
N GLY A 346 -5.38 -7.31 18.91
CA GLY A 346 -6.31 -6.35 19.51
C GLY A 346 -7.48 -6.99 20.28
N PHE A 347 -7.78 -8.26 20.05
CA PHE A 347 -8.90 -9.01 20.66
C PHE A 347 -8.44 -10.27 21.39
N ARG A 348 -7.16 -10.47 21.57
CA ARG A 348 -6.62 -11.65 22.25
C ARG A 348 -6.77 -11.50 23.76
N LYS A 349 -7.23 -12.57 24.46
CA LYS A 349 -7.16 -12.67 25.91
C LYS A 349 -5.71 -12.59 26.38
N SER A 350 -5.46 -12.00 27.54
CA SER A 350 -4.12 -12.07 28.17
C SER A 350 -3.77 -13.53 28.46
N THR A 351 -2.48 -13.86 28.44
CA THR A 351 -1.99 -15.21 28.71
C THR A 351 -2.48 -15.72 30.07
N THR A 352 -2.45 -14.87 31.11
CA THR A 352 -2.93 -15.19 32.44
C THR A 352 -4.42 -15.54 32.46
N ARG A 353 -5.27 -14.73 31.79
CA ARG A 353 -6.71 -14.99 31.69
C ARG A 353 -7.01 -16.27 30.91
N ALA A 354 -6.28 -16.51 29.82
CA ALA A 354 -6.42 -17.72 29.03
C ALA A 354 -6.01 -18.99 29.81
N MET A 355 -4.92 -18.92 30.58
CA MET A 355 -4.49 -20.04 31.43
C MET A 355 -5.50 -20.32 32.55
N ALA A 356 -6.00 -19.26 33.21
CA ALA A 356 -7.03 -19.42 34.25
C ALA A 356 -8.29 -20.06 33.70
N GLU A 357 -8.78 -19.64 32.53
CA GLU A 357 -9.96 -20.22 31.88
C GLU A 357 -9.72 -21.69 31.47
N LYS A 358 -8.55 -22.03 30.92
CA LYS A 358 -8.19 -23.41 30.60
C LYS A 358 -8.17 -24.30 31.84
N LEU A 359 -7.61 -23.80 32.96
CA LEU A 359 -7.60 -24.52 34.22
C LEU A 359 -9.01 -24.77 34.74
N VAL A 360 -9.86 -23.74 34.76
CA VAL A 360 -11.27 -23.86 35.16
C VAL A 360 -11.99 -24.89 34.29
N ARG A 361 -11.85 -24.83 32.96
CA ARG A 361 -12.45 -25.81 32.04
C ARG A 361 -11.96 -27.23 32.28
N SER A 362 -10.65 -27.41 32.55
CA SER A 362 -10.08 -28.72 32.89
C SER A 362 -10.68 -29.29 34.17
N VAL A 363 -10.91 -28.45 35.19
CA VAL A 363 -11.57 -28.87 36.44
C VAL A 363 -13.05 -29.23 36.17
N TYR A 364 -13.79 -28.41 35.41
CA TYR A 364 -15.17 -28.72 35.04
C TYR A 364 -15.30 -30.04 34.26
N SER A 365 -14.40 -30.26 33.28
CA SER A 365 -14.37 -31.53 32.53
C SER A 365 -14.03 -32.73 33.41
N ALA A 366 -13.14 -32.56 34.38
CA ALA A 366 -12.79 -33.64 35.31
C ALA A 366 -13.96 -34.06 36.24
N VAL A 367 -14.91 -33.17 36.49
CA VAL A 367 -16.15 -33.46 37.24
C VAL A 367 -17.34 -33.83 36.37
N GLY A 368 -17.12 -34.12 35.08
CA GLY A 368 -18.17 -34.57 34.16
C GLY A 368 -19.02 -33.47 33.52
N HIS A 369 -18.68 -32.21 33.74
CA HIS A 369 -19.31 -31.06 33.10
C HIS A 369 -18.43 -30.60 31.93
N ASN A 370 -18.86 -30.88 30.69
CA ASN A 370 -18.25 -30.29 29.52
C ASN A 370 -18.86 -28.89 29.31
N PRO A 371 -18.06 -27.81 29.28
CA PRO A 371 -18.60 -26.52 28.92
C PRO A 371 -19.12 -26.54 27.47
N ASP A 372 -20.39 -26.15 27.29
CA ASP A 372 -21.08 -26.19 25.98
C ASP A 372 -20.39 -25.31 24.90
N GLU A 373 -19.60 -24.32 25.32
CA GLU A 373 -18.88 -23.42 24.40
C GLU A 373 -17.42 -23.87 24.19
N PRO A 374 -16.91 -23.87 22.94
CA PRO A 374 -15.52 -24.16 22.67
C PRO A 374 -14.59 -23.10 23.30
N PHE A 375 -13.40 -23.52 23.72
CA PHE A 375 -12.39 -22.57 24.21
C PHE A 375 -11.96 -21.64 23.07
N THR A 376 -12.01 -20.32 23.30
CA THR A 376 -11.50 -19.33 22.36
C THR A 376 -10.48 -18.40 23.03
N MET A 377 -9.40 -18.08 22.32
CA MET A 377 -8.46 -17.02 22.70
C MET A 377 -9.03 -15.62 22.44
N LEU A 378 -10.19 -15.51 21.80
CA LEU A 378 -10.89 -14.24 21.54
C LEU A 378 -11.42 -13.65 22.85
N ASP A 379 -11.15 -12.37 23.11
CA ASP A 379 -11.71 -11.62 24.23
C ASP A 379 -13.09 -11.08 23.85
N ILE A 380 -14.12 -11.82 24.23
CA ILE A 380 -15.52 -11.55 23.92
C ILE A 380 -15.95 -10.14 24.38
N GLU A 381 -15.49 -9.71 25.56
CA GLU A 381 -15.85 -8.39 26.10
C GLU A 381 -15.25 -7.24 25.25
N LYS A 382 -14.01 -7.43 24.75
CA LYS A 382 -13.42 -6.46 23.80
C LYS A 382 -14.18 -6.42 22.47
N VAL A 383 -14.65 -7.57 21.98
CA VAL A 383 -15.47 -7.64 20.76
C VAL A 383 -16.77 -6.88 20.94
N LYS A 384 -17.50 -7.12 22.04
CA LYS A 384 -18.74 -6.40 22.38
C LYS A 384 -18.51 -4.90 22.44
N LYS A 385 -17.51 -4.47 23.22
CA LYS A 385 -17.16 -3.05 23.37
C LYS A 385 -16.79 -2.40 22.02
N THR A 386 -16.13 -3.13 21.13
CA THR A 386 -15.83 -2.65 19.78
C THR A 386 -17.11 -2.54 18.95
N ALA A 387 -18.00 -3.52 19.05
CA ALA A 387 -19.27 -3.50 18.34
C ALA A 387 -20.19 -2.34 18.75
N ASP A 388 -20.09 -1.84 19.97
CA ASP A 388 -20.86 -0.67 20.44
C ASP A 388 -20.40 0.65 19.79
N ASN A 389 -19.21 0.68 19.17
CA ASN A 389 -18.76 1.88 18.48
C ASN A 389 -19.55 2.09 17.17
N PRO A 390 -20.21 3.25 16.97
CA PRO A 390 -21.03 3.50 15.79
C PRO A 390 -20.24 3.53 14.46
N GLN A 391 -18.92 3.76 14.48
CA GLN A 391 -18.09 3.69 13.28
C GLN A 391 -17.84 2.25 12.82
N ILE A 392 -18.00 1.26 13.70
CA ILE A 392 -17.87 -0.16 13.34
C ILE A 392 -19.19 -0.63 12.76
N VAL A 393 -19.19 -0.94 11.47
CA VAL A 393 -20.39 -1.34 10.73
C VAL A 393 -20.49 -2.84 10.45
N GLY A 394 -19.43 -3.60 10.76
CA GLY A 394 -19.40 -5.05 10.60
C GLY A 394 -18.06 -5.66 11.00
N PHE A 395 -18.00 -6.99 10.94
CA PHE A 395 -16.79 -7.77 11.22
C PHE A 395 -16.49 -8.72 10.05
N GLU A 396 -15.21 -8.97 9.80
CA GLU A 396 -14.75 -9.93 8.80
C GLU A 396 -13.77 -10.92 9.44
N LEU A 397 -14.08 -12.21 9.35
CA LEU A 397 -13.20 -13.29 9.77
C LEU A 397 -12.28 -13.66 8.60
N LYS A 398 -10.99 -13.42 8.74
CA LYS A 398 -10.02 -13.71 7.69
C LYS A 398 -9.52 -15.15 7.81
N LEU A 399 -9.93 -16.01 6.86
CA LEU A 399 -9.46 -17.38 6.77
C LEU A 399 -8.19 -17.47 5.93
N ALA A 400 -8.14 -16.71 4.83
CA ALA A 400 -7.02 -16.74 3.90
C ALA A 400 -6.74 -15.37 3.27
N GLN A 401 -5.65 -15.28 2.51
CA GLN A 401 -5.26 -14.10 1.72
C GLN A 401 -4.71 -14.54 0.37
N GLY A 402 -5.16 -13.90 -0.74
CA GLY A 402 -4.85 -14.30 -2.10
C GLY A 402 -3.35 -14.47 -2.40
N ALA A 403 -2.52 -13.52 -1.96
CA ALA A 403 -1.07 -13.58 -2.21
C ALA A 403 -0.33 -14.69 -1.45
N LYS A 404 -0.93 -15.30 -0.45
CA LYS A 404 -0.28 -16.34 0.39
C LYS A 404 -1.29 -17.24 1.09
N PRO A 405 -2.08 -18.01 0.35
CA PRO A 405 -3.02 -18.96 0.94
C PRO A 405 -2.31 -19.95 1.85
N GLY A 406 -2.92 -20.29 3.00
CA GLY A 406 -2.33 -21.24 3.95
C GLY A 406 -1.13 -20.72 4.75
N GLN A 407 -0.79 -19.43 4.63
CA GLN A 407 0.26 -18.79 5.41
C GLN A 407 -0.31 -17.64 6.23
N GLY A 408 0.11 -17.57 7.51
CA GLY A 408 -0.20 -16.47 8.38
C GLY A 408 0.46 -15.15 7.96
N GLY A 409 0.08 -14.07 8.64
CA GLY A 409 0.73 -12.77 8.49
C GLY A 409 2.16 -12.81 8.98
N LYS A 410 3.07 -12.13 8.28
CA LYS A 410 4.43 -11.88 8.76
C LYS A 410 4.62 -10.37 8.95
N LEU A 411 5.10 -9.97 10.13
CA LEU A 411 5.57 -8.61 10.39
C LEU A 411 7.04 -8.69 10.82
N PRO A 412 7.97 -8.12 10.02
CA PRO A 412 9.38 -8.11 10.35
C PRO A 412 9.66 -7.34 11.65
N LYS A 413 10.62 -7.79 12.42
CA LYS A 413 11.03 -7.19 13.71
C LYS A 413 11.39 -5.70 13.59
N GLU A 414 11.94 -5.29 12.46
CA GLU A 414 12.29 -3.90 12.17
C GLU A 414 11.07 -2.95 12.12
N LYS A 415 9.87 -3.50 11.99
CA LYS A 415 8.60 -2.76 12.03
C LYS A 415 7.94 -2.77 13.40
N ILE A 416 8.42 -3.58 14.33
CA ILE A 416 7.78 -3.73 15.64
C ILE A 416 8.30 -2.63 16.58
N THR A 417 7.51 -1.56 16.66
CA THR A 417 7.73 -0.46 17.62
C THR A 417 7.20 -0.86 19.01
N PRO A 418 7.64 -0.19 20.11
CA PRO A 418 7.09 -0.45 21.44
C PRO A 418 5.58 -0.37 21.51
N GLN A 419 4.99 0.66 20.89
CA GLN A 419 3.54 0.86 20.83
C GLN A 419 2.84 -0.29 20.09
N LEU A 420 3.43 -0.78 18.98
CA LEU A 420 2.86 -1.89 18.23
C LEU A 420 2.97 -3.22 18.97
N ALA A 421 4.11 -3.44 19.67
CA ALA A 421 4.32 -4.61 20.50
C ALA A 421 3.26 -4.70 21.61
N GLU A 422 3.04 -3.60 22.33
CA GLU A 422 2.01 -3.48 23.36
C GLU A 422 0.62 -3.72 22.78
N TRP A 423 0.28 -3.04 21.65
CA TRP A 423 -1.02 -3.14 21.01
C TRP A 423 -1.39 -4.56 20.57
N ARG A 424 -0.42 -5.30 20.02
CA ARG A 424 -0.62 -6.67 19.53
C ARG A 424 -0.36 -7.74 20.59
N GLY A 425 0.24 -7.38 21.73
CA GLY A 425 0.67 -8.33 22.76
C GLY A 425 1.77 -9.27 22.25
N ILE A 426 2.79 -8.73 21.56
CA ILE A 426 3.90 -9.49 20.97
C ILE A 426 5.24 -8.99 21.48
N PRO A 427 6.30 -9.85 21.53
CA PRO A 427 7.62 -9.42 21.94
C PRO A 427 8.28 -8.48 20.91
N MET A 428 9.18 -7.64 21.38
CA MET A 428 10.07 -6.83 20.55
C MET A 428 11.31 -7.62 20.15
N GLY A 429 11.90 -7.25 19.01
CA GLY A 429 13.17 -7.80 18.55
C GLY A 429 13.08 -9.11 17.77
N GLU A 430 11.90 -9.67 17.61
CA GLU A 430 11.64 -10.89 16.86
C GLU A 430 10.59 -10.65 15.77
N ASP A 431 10.67 -11.43 14.68
CA ASP A 431 9.63 -11.41 13.65
C ASP A 431 8.31 -11.94 14.23
N CYS A 432 7.21 -11.24 13.99
CA CYS A 432 5.89 -11.69 14.38
C CYS A 432 5.24 -12.51 13.26
N TYR A 433 4.87 -13.74 13.56
CA TYR A 433 4.12 -14.62 12.66
C TYR A 433 2.71 -14.87 13.22
N SER A 434 1.70 -14.63 12.40
CA SER A 434 0.33 -15.06 12.72
C SER A 434 0.19 -16.56 12.44
N PRO A 435 -0.63 -17.29 13.22
CA PRO A 435 -1.02 -18.65 12.87
C PRO A 435 -1.62 -18.72 11.47
N ASN A 436 -1.48 -19.85 10.80
CA ASN A 436 -2.05 -20.09 9.48
C ASN A 436 -3.49 -20.61 9.52
N ALA A 437 -3.96 -21.06 10.67
CA ALA A 437 -5.29 -21.57 10.90
C ALA A 437 -5.90 -20.99 12.18
N TRP A 438 -7.21 -21.08 12.29
CA TRP A 438 -7.97 -20.73 13.49
C TRP A 438 -8.03 -21.91 14.45
N ASP A 439 -7.98 -21.65 15.75
CA ASP A 439 -8.17 -22.67 16.80
C ASP A 439 -9.64 -22.99 17.03
N GLU A 440 -10.54 -22.09 16.66
CA GLU A 440 -11.97 -22.15 16.96
C GLU A 440 -12.78 -23.00 15.96
N PHE A 441 -12.26 -23.21 14.76
CA PHE A 441 -12.94 -23.99 13.74
C PHE A 441 -11.96 -24.69 12.78
N HIS A 442 -12.34 -25.88 12.34
CA HIS A 442 -11.54 -26.75 11.48
C HIS A 442 -12.32 -27.32 10.28
N ASP A 443 -13.62 -27.09 10.24
CA ASP A 443 -14.55 -27.53 9.20
C ASP A 443 -15.64 -26.49 8.98
N VAL A 444 -16.48 -26.69 7.97
CA VAL A 444 -17.56 -25.76 7.62
C VAL A 444 -18.58 -25.64 8.75
N PRO A 445 -19.08 -26.72 9.39
CA PRO A 445 -20.02 -26.59 10.50
C PRO A 445 -19.49 -25.79 11.68
N SER A 446 -18.23 -26.00 12.09
CA SER A 446 -17.64 -25.24 13.21
C SER A 446 -17.39 -23.78 12.83
N LEU A 447 -16.99 -23.49 11.57
CA LEU A 447 -16.89 -22.13 11.06
C LEU A 447 -18.23 -21.40 11.15
N PHE A 448 -19.33 -22.03 10.71
CA PHE A 448 -20.65 -21.40 10.72
C PHE A 448 -21.16 -21.17 12.15
N ARG A 449 -20.97 -22.12 13.06
CA ARG A 449 -21.27 -21.89 14.50
C ARG A 449 -20.51 -20.66 15.03
N PHE A 450 -19.24 -20.49 14.65
CA PHE A 450 -18.46 -19.33 15.07
C PHE A 450 -18.94 -18.03 14.42
N VAL A 451 -19.33 -18.06 13.15
CA VAL A 451 -19.93 -16.90 12.45
C VAL A 451 -21.25 -16.50 13.14
N THR A 452 -22.15 -17.46 13.39
CA THR A 452 -23.44 -17.24 14.06
C THR A 452 -23.24 -16.66 15.46
N MET A 453 -22.31 -17.24 16.25
CA MET A 453 -21.95 -16.69 17.56
C MET A 453 -21.49 -15.22 17.45
N MET A 454 -20.65 -14.90 16.49
CA MET A 454 -20.18 -13.52 16.29
C MET A 454 -21.29 -12.57 15.85
N GLN A 455 -22.23 -13.02 15.02
CA GLN A 455 -23.40 -12.27 14.58
C GLN A 455 -24.33 -11.94 15.75
N GLU A 456 -24.60 -12.91 16.62
CA GLU A 456 -25.41 -12.74 17.82
C GLU A 456 -24.74 -11.83 18.84
N LEU A 457 -23.45 -12.07 19.09
CA LEU A 457 -22.63 -11.34 20.03
C LEU A 457 -22.58 -9.84 19.70
N THR A 458 -22.35 -9.52 18.42
CA THR A 458 -22.15 -8.14 17.97
C THR A 458 -23.44 -7.46 17.56
N GLY A 459 -24.41 -8.22 17.08
CA GLY A 459 -25.63 -7.72 16.46
C GLY A 459 -25.38 -7.00 15.12
N LYS A 460 -24.18 -7.14 14.55
CA LYS A 460 -23.73 -6.50 13.31
C LYS A 460 -23.45 -7.54 12.24
N PRO A 461 -23.36 -7.14 10.96
CA PRO A 461 -22.95 -8.03 9.88
C PRO A 461 -21.58 -8.67 10.16
N VAL A 462 -21.50 -9.99 9.94
CA VAL A 462 -20.27 -10.77 10.04
C VAL A 462 -20.07 -11.57 8.77
N GLY A 463 -18.93 -11.32 8.11
CA GLY A 463 -18.54 -12.03 6.91
C GLY A 463 -17.26 -12.83 7.08
N ILE A 464 -16.92 -13.58 6.03
CA ILE A 464 -15.69 -14.35 5.94
C ILE A 464 -14.88 -13.88 4.74
N LYS A 465 -13.53 -13.97 4.84
CA LYS A 465 -12.62 -13.73 3.71
C LYS A 465 -11.88 -15.01 3.35
N ILE A 466 -12.05 -15.45 2.10
CA ILE A 466 -11.53 -16.71 1.58
C ILE A 466 -10.68 -16.49 0.32
N VAL A 467 -9.92 -17.52 -0.04
CA VAL A 467 -9.27 -17.68 -1.35
C VAL A 467 -9.86 -18.92 -1.98
N VAL A 468 -10.27 -18.81 -3.23
CA VAL A 468 -10.81 -19.96 -3.97
C VAL A 468 -9.64 -20.79 -4.49
N GLY A 469 -9.58 -22.06 -4.10
CA GLY A 469 -8.65 -23.06 -4.60
C GLY A 469 -9.37 -24.10 -5.46
N ASN A 470 -10.26 -24.87 -4.83
CA ASN A 470 -11.12 -25.84 -5.46
C ASN A 470 -12.60 -25.50 -5.25
N GLU A 471 -13.46 -26.07 -6.08
CA GLU A 471 -14.88 -25.87 -6.02
C GLU A 471 -15.54 -26.61 -4.85
N GLU A 472 -14.98 -27.73 -4.42
CA GLU A 472 -15.53 -28.61 -3.38
C GLU A 472 -15.75 -27.84 -2.08
N SER A 473 -14.77 -27.06 -1.65
CA SER A 473 -14.90 -26.26 -0.44
C SER A 473 -16.02 -25.22 -0.52
N ILE A 474 -16.25 -24.64 -1.70
CA ILE A 474 -17.36 -23.70 -1.91
C ILE A 474 -18.70 -24.44 -1.94
N ARG A 475 -18.74 -25.66 -2.52
CA ARG A 475 -19.93 -26.52 -2.52
C ARG A 475 -20.29 -26.96 -1.11
N GLU A 476 -19.31 -27.28 -0.26
CA GLU A 476 -19.55 -27.59 1.16
C GLU A 476 -20.17 -26.39 1.91
N ILE A 477 -19.63 -25.17 1.69
CA ILE A 477 -20.20 -23.94 2.24
C ILE A 477 -21.65 -23.75 1.77
N ALA A 478 -21.89 -23.83 0.46
CA ALA A 478 -23.23 -23.65 -0.11
C ALA A 478 -24.24 -24.71 0.36
N LYS A 479 -23.78 -25.97 0.48
CA LYS A 479 -24.59 -27.07 1.02
C LYS A 479 -24.99 -26.81 2.46
N HIS A 480 -24.04 -26.42 3.32
CA HIS A 480 -24.32 -26.10 4.72
C HIS A 480 -25.32 -24.93 4.83
N MET A 481 -25.12 -23.85 4.05
CA MET A 481 -26.09 -22.73 4.00
C MET A 481 -27.51 -23.20 3.65
N LYS A 482 -27.63 -24.11 2.66
CA LYS A 482 -28.92 -24.65 2.24
C LYS A 482 -29.57 -25.53 3.31
N GLU A 483 -28.79 -26.37 3.98
CA GLU A 483 -29.30 -27.35 4.95
C GLU A 483 -29.67 -26.71 6.29
N THR A 484 -28.93 -25.69 6.72
CA THR A 484 -29.10 -25.07 8.04
C THR A 484 -29.83 -23.73 8.01
N GLY A 485 -29.81 -23.03 6.87
CA GLY A 485 -30.25 -21.64 6.76
C GLY A 485 -29.30 -20.63 7.40
N GLU A 486 -28.15 -21.07 7.93
CA GLU A 486 -27.08 -20.20 8.41
C GLU A 486 -26.31 -19.64 7.23
N ALA A 487 -25.88 -18.38 7.33
CA ALA A 487 -25.06 -17.75 6.29
C ALA A 487 -24.16 -16.66 6.88
N PRO A 488 -22.92 -16.49 6.38
CA PRO A 488 -22.18 -15.27 6.60
C PRO A 488 -22.88 -14.13 5.86
N ASP A 489 -22.95 -12.94 6.46
CA ASP A 489 -23.63 -11.79 5.84
C ASP A 489 -22.92 -11.33 4.56
N PHE A 490 -21.62 -11.61 4.44
CA PHE A 490 -20.84 -11.42 3.20
C PHE A 490 -19.67 -12.40 3.10
N ILE A 491 -19.26 -12.69 1.88
CA ILE A 491 -18.08 -13.48 1.54
C ILE A 491 -17.15 -12.62 0.71
N THR A 492 -15.99 -12.29 1.25
CA THR A 492 -14.92 -11.63 0.50
C THR A 492 -14.04 -12.67 -0.19
N ILE A 493 -14.04 -12.66 -1.51
CA ILE A 493 -13.17 -13.48 -2.36
C ILE A 493 -11.91 -12.70 -2.62
N ASP A 494 -10.74 -13.21 -2.17
CA ASP A 494 -9.43 -12.59 -2.40
C ASP A 494 -8.70 -13.33 -3.51
N GLY A 495 -8.57 -12.73 -4.69
CA GLY A 495 -7.93 -13.33 -5.85
C GLY A 495 -6.45 -13.64 -5.63
N GLY A 496 -5.94 -14.68 -6.31
CA GLY A 496 -4.53 -15.10 -6.22
C GLY A 496 -3.54 -14.01 -6.61
N GLU A 497 -3.92 -13.09 -7.51
CA GLU A 497 -3.16 -11.90 -7.90
C GLU A 497 -3.22 -10.77 -6.86
N GLY A 498 -3.88 -10.97 -5.74
CA GLY A 498 -3.89 -10.07 -4.59
C GLY A 498 -2.47 -9.74 -4.12
N GLY A 499 -2.32 -8.63 -3.39
CA GLY A 499 -1.02 -8.20 -2.89
C GLY A 499 -0.91 -8.28 -1.38
N THR A 500 0.34 -8.30 -0.90
CA THR A 500 0.67 -8.20 0.52
C THR A 500 2.03 -7.56 0.71
N GLY A 501 2.31 -7.06 1.91
CA GLY A 501 3.64 -6.54 2.26
C GLY A 501 4.72 -7.62 2.37
N ALA A 502 4.35 -8.88 2.60
CA ALA A 502 5.31 -9.98 2.74
C ALA A 502 4.64 -11.32 2.37
N ALA A 503 4.98 -11.87 1.22
CA ALA A 503 4.62 -13.22 0.81
C ALA A 503 5.85 -13.94 0.26
N PRO A 504 5.95 -15.26 0.44
CA PRO A 504 6.88 -16.08 -0.33
C PRO A 504 6.52 -15.98 -1.82
N VAL A 505 7.53 -15.74 -2.67
CA VAL A 505 7.34 -15.56 -4.14
C VAL A 505 6.63 -16.78 -4.74
N ALA A 506 7.01 -17.99 -4.32
CA ALA A 506 6.40 -19.23 -4.81
C ALA A 506 4.89 -19.30 -4.60
N LEU A 507 4.38 -18.79 -3.46
CA LEU A 507 2.94 -18.75 -3.21
C LEU A 507 2.27 -17.61 -3.99
N ALA A 508 2.87 -16.43 -3.98
CA ALA A 508 2.32 -15.25 -4.65
C ALA A 508 2.18 -15.47 -6.17
N ASP A 509 3.08 -16.26 -6.77
CA ASP A 509 3.10 -16.48 -8.22
C ASP A 509 2.27 -17.69 -8.68
N ARG A 510 1.87 -18.61 -7.78
CA ARG A 510 1.35 -19.92 -8.18
C ARG A 510 0.13 -20.41 -7.42
N MET A 511 -0.29 -19.73 -6.34
CA MET A 511 -1.39 -20.19 -5.52
C MET A 511 -2.60 -19.28 -5.59
N GLY A 512 -3.78 -19.88 -5.58
CA GLY A 512 -5.06 -19.17 -5.60
C GLY A 512 -5.58 -18.88 -7.02
N MET A 513 -6.89 -18.93 -7.15
CA MET A 513 -7.57 -18.61 -8.40
C MET A 513 -7.59 -17.09 -8.63
N PRO A 514 -7.33 -16.59 -9.85
CA PRO A 514 -7.49 -15.17 -10.16
C PRO A 514 -8.92 -14.69 -9.90
N ILE A 515 -9.07 -13.41 -9.50
CA ILE A 515 -10.38 -12.90 -9.04
C ILE A 515 -11.49 -13.01 -10.07
N LEU A 516 -11.20 -12.68 -11.33
CA LEU A 516 -12.20 -12.74 -12.40
C LEU A 516 -12.63 -14.18 -12.76
N HIS A 517 -11.86 -15.19 -12.36
CA HIS A 517 -12.24 -16.60 -12.47
C HIS A 517 -12.95 -17.09 -11.20
N ALA A 518 -12.51 -16.62 -10.02
CA ALA A 518 -13.07 -17.03 -8.74
C ALA A 518 -14.52 -16.53 -8.52
N ILE A 519 -14.83 -15.31 -8.95
CA ILE A 519 -16.16 -14.72 -8.80
C ILE A 519 -17.24 -15.58 -9.45
N PRO A 520 -17.19 -15.89 -10.78
CA PRO A 520 -18.25 -16.66 -11.42
C PRO A 520 -18.35 -18.09 -10.88
N VAL A 521 -17.25 -18.69 -10.42
CA VAL A 521 -17.30 -20.02 -9.78
C VAL A 521 -18.13 -19.95 -8.49
N VAL A 522 -17.84 -19.01 -7.60
CA VAL A 522 -18.58 -18.87 -6.34
C VAL A 522 -20.04 -18.47 -6.58
N ASP A 523 -20.29 -17.48 -7.46
CA ASP A 523 -21.65 -17.04 -7.80
C ASP A 523 -22.49 -18.19 -8.40
N THR A 524 -21.89 -18.99 -9.29
CA THR A 524 -22.55 -20.12 -9.92
C THR A 524 -22.91 -21.21 -8.89
N ILE A 525 -21.96 -21.60 -8.04
CA ILE A 525 -22.19 -22.62 -7.02
C ILE A 525 -23.27 -22.18 -6.02
N LEU A 526 -23.22 -20.94 -5.53
CA LEU A 526 -24.27 -20.45 -4.62
C LEU A 526 -25.66 -20.42 -5.27
N ARG A 527 -25.75 -20.17 -6.60
CA ARG A 527 -26.98 -20.26 -7.36
C ARG A 527 -27.46 -21.71 -7.54
N GLU A 528 -26.59 -22.67 -7.81
CA GLU A 528 -26.91 -24.11 -7.91
C GLU A 528 -27.56 -24.60 -6.64
N PHE A 529 -27.14 -24.14 -5.48
CA PHE A 529 -27.72 -24.49 -4.19
C PHE A 529 -28.92 -23.61 -3.79
N GLY A 530 -29.23 -22.54 -4.53
CA GLY A 530 -30.31 -21.60 -4.25
C GLY A 530 -30.06 -20.68 -3.05
N VAL A 531 -28.81 -20.44 -2.68
CA VAL A 531 -28.42 -19.64 -1.50
C VAL A 531 -27.71 -18.35 -1.86
N ARG A 532 -27.66 -17.98 -3.14
CA ARG A 532 -26.92 -16.80 -3.62
C ARG A 532 -27.37 -15.47 -2.99
N ASP A 533 -28.66 -15.34 -2.70
CA ASP A 533 -29.25 -14.11 -2.15
C ASP A 533 -29.13 -14.01 -0.61
N GLU A 534 -28.61 -15.04 0.05
CA GLU A 534 -28.42 -15.06 1.51
C GLU A 534 -27.11 -14.36 1.95
N THR A 535 -26.21 -14.08 1.02
CA THR A 535 -24.89 -13.50 1.29
C THR A 535 -24.47 -12.50 0.22
N ILE A 536 -23.72 -11.47 0.60
CA ILE A 536 -23.11 -10.49 -0.31
C ILE A 536 -21.75 -11.01 -0.75
N LEU A 537 -21.47 -11.04 -2.07
CA LEU A 537 -20.15 -11.37 -2.61
C LEU A 537 -19.32 -10.11 -2.82
N ILE A 538 -18.13 -10.09 -2.22
CA ILE A 538 -17.17 -8.97 -2.33
C ILE A 538 -15.92 -9.45 -3.07
N ALA A 539 -15.57 -8.80 -4.17
CA ALA A 539 -14.35 -9.10 -4.91
C ALA A 539 -13.16 -8.27 -4.42
N SER A 540 -12.02 -8.92 -4.22
CA SER A 540 -10.73 -8.28 -3.90
C SER A 540 -9.61 -8.96 -4.69
N GLY A 541 -8.77 -8.19 -5.38
CA GLY A 541 -7.65 -8.71 -6.19
C GLY A 541 -7.40 -7.83 -7.40
N GLN A 542 -6.31 -7.11 -7.44
CA GLN A 542 -5.78 -6.26 -8.53
C GLN A 542 -6.79 -5.31 -9.24
N ILE A 543 -7.95 -5.05 -8.64
CA ILE A 543 -8.96 -4.09 -9.10
C ILE A 543 -8.44 -2.67 -8.83
N ALA A 544 -8.40 -1.80 -9.87
CA ALA A 544 -7.80 -0.48 -9.75
C ALA A 544 -8.49 0.64 -10.54
N LYS A 545 -9.34 0.30 -11.50
CA LYS A 545 -10.01 1.26 -12.38
C LYS A 545 -11.52 1.02 -12.38
N GLY A 546 -12.29 1.99 -12.88
CA GLY A 546 -13.74 1.87 -12.93
C GLY A 546 -14.25 0.75 -13.85
N ASP A 547 -13.53 0.44 -14.93
CA ASP A 547 -13.80 -0.73 -15.77
C ASP A 547 -13.60 -2.04 -15.02
N ASP A 548 -12.51 -2.18 -14.24
CA ASP A 548 -12.26 -3.37 -13.41
C ASP A 548 -13.41 -3.59 -12.40
N VAL A 549 -13.93 -2.50 -11.82
CA VAL A 549 -15.07 -2.53 -10.88
C VAL A 549 -16.33 -3.03 -11.59
N ALA A 550 -16.67 -2.44 -12.74
CA ALA A 550 -17.87 -2.81 -13.49
C ALA A 550 -17.81 -4.26 -13.98
N ILE A 551 -16.64 -4.72 -14.45
CA ILE A 551 -16.41 -6.11 -14.87
C ILE A 551 -16.58 -7.07 -13.69
N ALA A 552 -15.95 -6.80 -12.54
CA ALA A 552 -16.08 -7.66 -11.36
C ALA A 552 -17.54 -7.81 -10.91
N ILE A 553 -18.30 -6.71 -10.93
CA ILE A 553 -19.72 -6.73 -10.60
C ILE A 553 -20.51 -7.52 -11.65
N ALA A 554 -20.25 -7.33 -12.93
CA ALA A 554 -20.93 -8.06 -14.00
C ALA A 554 -20.62 -9.58 -13.94
N MET A 555 -19.42 -9.95 -13.50
CA MET A 555 -19.05 -11.37 -13.29
C MET A 555 -19.80 -12.05 -12.15
N GLY A 556 -20.37 -11.28 -11.21
CA GLY A 556 -21.20 -11.81 -10.12
C GLY A 556 -20.92 -11.22 -8.73
N ALA A 557 -19.95 -10.34 -8.56
CA ALA A 557 -19.74 -9.67 -7.29
C ALA A 557 -20.79 -8.60 -7.02
N ASP A 558 -21.16 -8.39 -5.76
CA ASP A 558 -22.05 -7.31 -5.35
C ASP A 558 -21.27 -6.04 -5.01
N MET A 559 -20.03 -6.20 -4.57
CA MET A 559 -19.12 -5.13 -4.14
C MET A 559 -17.67 -5.47 -4.47
N VAL A 560 -16.81 -4.45 -4.38
CA VAL A 560 -15.35 -4.60 -4.52
C VAL A 560 -14.60 -3.93 -3.39
N ASN A 561 -13.52 -4.55 -2.94
CA ASN A 561 -12.59 -4.01 -1.95
C ASN A 561 -11.22 -3.78 -2.60
N ILE A 562 -10.74 -2.52 -2.60
CA ILE A 562 -9.52 -2.10 -3.28
C ILE A 562 -8.44 -1.75 -2.26
N GLY A 563 -7.30 -2.46 -2.29
CA GLY A 563 -6.15 -2.20 -1.42
C GLY A 563 -5.09 -1.33 -2.09
N ARG A 564 -4.29 -1.94 -2.97
CA ARG A 564 -3.10 -1.32 -3.59
C ARG A 564 -3.40 -0.06 -4.41
N GLY A 565 -4.58 0.01 -5.07
CA GLY A 565 -5.02 1.21 -5.75
C GLY A 565 -5.08 2.43 -4.83
N ASN A 566 -5.59 2.24 -3.60
CA ASN A 566 -5.61 3.29 -2.58
C ASN A 566 -4.21 3.67 -2.08
N LEU A 567 -3.29 2.70 -1.93
CA LEU A 567 -1.89 3.01 -1.61
C LEU A 567 -1.20 3.83 -2.72
N ILE A 568 -1.47 3.52 -3.99
CA ILE A 568 -0.96 4.31 -5.11
C ILE A 568 -1.57 5.73 -5.09
N ALA A 569 -2.85 5.88 -4.75
CA ALA A 569 -3.48 7.19 -4.58
C ALA A 569 -2.82 8.01 -3.45
N GLU A 570 -2.37 7.37 -2.37
CA GLU A 570 -1.54 8.01 -1.32
C GLU A 570 -0.14 8.40 -1.80
N GLY A 571 0.34 7.83 -2.90
CA GLY A 571 1.65 8.14 -3.47
C GLY A 571 2.64 6.97 -3.47
N CYS A 572 2.19 5.72 -3.36
CA CYS A 572 3.06 4.55 -3.55
C CYS A 572 3.63 4.55 -4.96
N ILE A 573 4.95 4.40 -5.08
CA ILE A 573 5.69 4.37 -6.35
C ILE A 573 6.05 2.96 -6.81
N MET A 574 5.51 1.92 -6.15
CA MET A 574 5.84 0.51 -6.41
C MET A 574 7.34 0.17 -6.25
N ALA A 575 8.00 0.73 -5.26
CA ALA A 575 9.40 0.42 -4.96
C ALA A 575 9.61 -1.03 -4.46
N LEU A 576 8.54 -1.83 -4.29
CA LEU A 576 8.53 -3.23 -3.84
C LEU A 576 9.27 -3.51 -2.52
N ARG A 577 9.49 -2.47 -1.70
CA ARG A 577 10.21 -2.54 -0.41
C ARG A 577 9.26 -2.60 0.80
N CYS A 578 8.03 -3.06 0.59
CA CYS A 578 7.01 -3.08 1.66
C CYS A 578 7.38 -3.96 2.87
N HIS A 579 8.21 -4.99 2.65
CA HIS A 579 8.64 -5.93 3.69
C HIS A 579 9.90 -5.51 4.46
N THR A 580 10.63 -4.46 4.01
CA THR A 580 11.97 -4.13 4.51
C THR A 580 12.00 -3.00 5.56
N ASN A 581 10.85 -2.40 5.90
CA ASN A 581 10.76 -1.17 6.68
C ASN A 581 11.41 0.07 6.02
N GLN A 582 11.78 -0.02 4.72
CA GLN A 582 12.47 1.02 3.95
C GLN A 582 11.58 1.59 2.83
N CYS A 583 10.27 1.68 3.05
CA CYS A 583 9.37 2.28 2.08
C CYS A 583 9.71 3.76 1.87
N PRO A 584 10.13 4.18 0.66
CA PRO A 584 10.58 5.56 0.43
C PRO A 584 9.48 6.61 0.51
N THR A 585 8.22 6.18 0.40
CA THR A 585 7.05 7.07 0.44
C THR A 585 6.39 7.16 1.82
N GLY A 586 6.93 6.49 2.84
CA GLY A 586 6.40 6.54 4.20
C GLY A 586 5.16 5.67 4.46
N ILE A 587 4.61 4.99 3.42
CA ILE A 587 3.35 4.25 3.53
C ILE A 587 3.51 2.95 4.33
N THR A 588 4.50 2.11 3.96
CA THR A 588 4.67 0.77 4.55
C THR A 588 5.92 0.67 5.42
N THR A 589 6.15 1.66 6.26
CA THR A 589 7.30 1.73 7.17
C THR A 589 6.89 2.24 8.54
N GLN A 590 7.65 1.87 9.57
CA GLN A 590 7.56 2.41 10.92
C GLN A 590 8.76 3.33 11.26
N ASP A 591 9.70 3.54 10.31
CA ASP A 591 10.81 4.49 10.48
C ASP A 591 10.28 5.93 10.51
N PRO A 592 10.43 6.67 11.63
CA PRO A 592 9.88 8.03 11.77
C PRO A 592 10.43 9.02 10.72
N ARG A 593 11.63 8.75 10.17
CA ARG A 593 12.23 9.64 9.14
C ARG A 593 11.52 9.50 7.80
N LEU A 594 11.11 8.28 7.45
CA LEU A 594 10.41 8.01 6.20
C LEU A 594 8.93 8.36 6.34
N ARG A 595 8.31 8.04 7.50
CA ARG A 595 6.91 8.35 7.79
C ARG A 595 6.58 9.84 7.69
N ARG A 596 7.44 10.72 8.21
CA ARG A 596 7.23 12.19 8.17
C ARG A 596 7.08 12.75 6.74
N GLY A 597 7.50 12.01 5.71
CA GLY A 597 7.31 12.38 4.31
C GLY A 597 5.90 12.15 3.79
N LEU A 598 5.09 11.37 4.51
CA LEU A 598 3.69 11.12 4.19
C LEU A 598 2.83 12.09 4.99
N ASP A 599 2.35 13.15 4.36
CA ASP A 599 1.44 14.10 4.99
C ASP A 599 -0.01 13.60 4.87
N PRO A 600 -0.64 13.12 5.95
CA PRO A 600 -2.01 12.63 5.89
C PRO A 600 -3.01 13.73 5.51
N GLN A 601 -2.69 15.01 5.77
CA GLN A 601 -3.55 16.16 5.41
C GLN A 601 -3.63 16.41 3.90
N ASP A 602 -2.64 15.96 3.12
CA ASP A 602 -2.67 15.95 1.65
C ASP A 602 -3.29 14.64 1.11
N LYS A 603 -2.97 13.52 1.76
CA LYS A 603 -3.27 12.19 1.22
C LYS A 603 -4.73 11.77 1.33
N TYR A 604 -5.44 12.15 2.41
CA TYR A 604 -6.85 11.78 2.56
C TYR A 604 -7.74 12.33 1.44
N VAL A 605 -7.43 13.52 0.93
CA VAL A 605 -8.15 14.10 -0.22
C VAL A 605 -7.88 13.30 -1.49
N LYS A 606 -6.64 12.83 -1.67
CA LYS A 606 -6.25 12.02 -2.83
C LYS A 606 -6.92 10.65 -2.82
N VAL A 607 -6.99 10.01 -1.66
CA VAL A 607 -7.75 8.76 -1.47
C VAL A 607 -9.23 8.97 -1.78
N ALA A 608 -9.84 10.05 -1.25
CA ALA A 608 -11.23 10.37 -1.52
C ALA A 608 -11.49 10.58 -3.02
N ASN A 609 -10.72 11.43 -3.68
CA ASN A 609 -10.87 11.73 -5.10
C ASN A 609 -10.73 10.48 -5.98
N TYR A 610 -9.76 9.61 -5.69
CA TYR A 610 -9.58 8.36 -6.41
C TYR A 610 -10.86 7.50 -6.34
N ASN A 611 -11.38 7.27 -5.13
CA ASN A 611 -12.60 6.48 -4.95
C ASN A 611 -13.83 7.15 -5.57
N MET A 612 -13.96 8.47 -5.49
CA MET A 612 -15.04 9.22 -6.13
C MET A 612 -14.98 9.13 -7.68
N ILE A 613 -13.78 9.08 -8.27
CA ILE A 613 -13.64 8.84 -9.71
C ILE A 613 -14.10 7.44 -10.08
N LEU A 614 -13.73 6.42 -9.31
CA LEU A 614 -14.23 5.06 -9.54
C LEU A 614 -15.77 4.99 -9.47
N GLN A 615 -16.37 5.69 -8.51
CA GLN A 615 -17.83 5.81 -8.39
C GLN A 615 -18.45 6.48 -9.64
N ARG A 616 -17.85 7.57 -10.13
CA ARG A 616 -18.30 8.26 -11.34
C ARG A 616 -18.19 7.38 -12.58
N GLU A 617 -17.08 6.66 -12.72
CA GLU A 617 -16.86 5.76 -13.86
C GLU A 617 -17.83 4.57 -13.81
N LEU A 618 -18.09 3.98 -12.64
CA LEU A 618 -19.13 2.97 -12.50
C LEU A 618 -20.49 3.48 -12.99
N LEU A 619 -20.88 4.70 -12.59
CA LEU A 619 -22.11 5.33 -13.08
C LEU A 619 -22.13 5.51 -14.60
N MET A 620 -20.98 5.84 -15.22
CA MET A 620 -20.85 5.95 -16.69
C MET A 620 -21.07 4.59 -17.35
N PHE A 621 -20.48 3.51 -16.82
CA PHE A 621 -20.68 2.16 -17.35
C PHE A 621 -22.13 1.70 -17.23
N LEU A 622 -22.80 1.97 -16.10
CA LEU A 622 -24.21 1.65 -15.93
C LEU A 622 -25.08 2.35 -16.97
N LYS A 623 -24.86 3.65 -17.19
CA LYS A 623 -25.59 4.41 -18.20
C LYS A 623 -25.38 3.82 -19.61
N SER A 624 -24.13 3.55 -19.97
CA SER A 624 -23.79 2.98 -21.29
C SER A 624 -24.35 1.58 -21.49
N ALA A 625 -24.39 0.77 -20.46
CA ALA A 625 -24.99 -0.57 -20.48
C ALA A 625 -26.51 -0.57 -20.45
N GLY A 626 -27.16 0.59 -20.20
CA GLY A 626 -28.60 0.71 -20.13
C GLY A 626 -29.23 0.13 -18.86
N VAL A 627 -28.47 0.07 -17.75
CA VAL A 627 -28.91 -0.47 -16.46
C VAL A 627 -28.91 0.61 -15.38
N ARG A 628 -29.85 0.50 -14.42
CA ARG A 628 -30.06 1.53 -13.39
C ARG A 628 -29.19 1.34 -12.16
N THR A 629 -28.90 0.06 -11.83
CA THR A 629 -28.13 -0.31 -10.65
C THR A 629 -26.97 -1.25 -11.02
N PRO A 630 -25.90 -1.31 -10.22
CA PRO A 630 -24.79 -2.22 -10.47
C PRO A 630 -25.21 -3.70 -10.52
N TRP A 631 -26.22 -4.08 -9.75
CA TRP A 631 -26.67 -5.46 -9.62
C TRP A 631 -27.52 -5.95 -10.79
N GLU A 632 -27.88 -5.06 -11.71
CA GLU A 632 -28.47 -5.41 -13.01
C GLU A 632 -27.39 -5.79 -14.05
N LEU A 633 -26.12 -5.45 -13.81
CA LEU A 633 -25.02 -5.94 -14.63
C LEU A 633 -24.87 -7.46 -14.45
N THR A 634 -24.72 -8.15 -15.57
CA THR A 634 -24.60 -9.61 -15.64
C THR A 634 -23.51 -10.00 -16.61
N ARG A 635 -23.12 -11.27 -16.62
CA ARG A 635 -22.15 -11.82 -17.58
C ARG A 635 -22.55 -11.58 -19.04
N ALA A 636 -23.86 -11.40 -19.31
CA ALA A 636 -24.37 -11.05 -20.65
C ALA A 636 -23.95 -9.65 -21.13
N HIS A 637 -23.53 -8.77 -20.22
CA HIS A 637 -23.01 -7.44 -20.56
C HIS A 637 -21.50 -7.44 -20.82
N LEU A 638 -20.87 -8.62 -20.83
CA LEU A 638 -19.43 -8.79 -21.08
C LEU A 638 -19.18 -9.72 -22.26
N SER A 639 -18.15 -9.41 -23.04
CA SER A 639 -17.52 -10.33 -23.97
C SER A 639 -16.02 -10.46 -23.70
N VAL A 640 -15.41 -11.54 -24.13
CA VAL A 640 -13.96 -11.76 -24.03
C VAL A 640 -13.43 -12.20 -25.39
N VAL A 641 -12.28 -11.68 -25.76
CA VAL A 641 -11.56 -12.07 -26.97
C VAL A 641 -10.96 -13.47 -26.74
N THR A 642 -11.51 -14.47 -27.41
CA THR A 642 -11.06 -15.87 -27.30
C THR A 642 -10.02 -16.23 -28.37
N SER A 643 -10.05 -15.53 -29.49
CA SER A 643 -9.02 -15.58 -30.53
C SER A 643 -8.96 -14.23 -31.26
N PRO A 644 -7.94 -13.93 -32.08
CA PRO A 644 -7.75 -12.60 -32.69
C PRO A 644 -8.95 -12.05 -33.49
N MET A 645 -9.89 -12.93 -33.90
CA MET A 645 -11.07 -12.57 -34.70
C MET A 645 -12.39 -13.00 -34.05
N VAL A 646 -12.37 -13.52 -32.83
CA VAL A 646 -13.56 -14.09 -32.17
C VAL A 646 -13.69 -13.54 -30.76
N GLU A 647 -14.86 -12.98 -30.50
CA GLU A 647 -15.32 -12.64 -29.15
C GLU A 647 -16.48 -13.54 -28.75
N GLU A 648 -16.47 -13.98 -27.50
CA GLU A 648 -17.57 -14.75 -26.92
C GLU A 648 -18.15 -14.00 -25.73
N ARG A 649 -19.47 -14.07 -25.59
CA ARG A 649 -20.16 -13.49 -24.42
C ARG A 649 -19.80 -14.30 -23.18
N MET A 650 -19.59 -13.58 -22.06
CA MET A 650 -19.16 -14.19 -20.81
C MET A 650 -20.23 -15.10 -20.19
N ASP A 651 -21.52 -14.88 -20.46
CA ASP A 651 -22.61 -15.76 -20.00
C ASP A 651 -22.68 -17.11 -20.78
N LYS A 652 -22.00 -17.23 -21.91
CA LYS A 652 -21.80 -18.51 -22.61
C LYS A 652 -20.62 -19.30 -22.03
N ILE A 653 -19.57 -18.60 -21.63
CA ILE A 653 -18.39 -19.21 -21.02
C ILE A 653 -18.68 -19.64 -19.57
N HIS A 654 -19.39 -18.81 -18.85
CA HIS A 654 -19.85 -19.05 -17.49
C HIS A 654 -21.39 -18.96 -17.43
N PRO A 655 -22.12 -19.99 -17.83
CA PRO A 655 -23.59 -19.98 -17.83
C PRO A 655 -24.15 -19.93 -16.43
N TYR A 656 -25.39 -19.43 -16.31
CA TYR A 656 -26.13 -19.44 -15.06
C TYR A 656 -26.89 -20.77 -14.92
N PRO A 657 -26.74 -21.50 -13.81
CA PRO A 657 -27.31 -22.84 -13.64
C PRO A 657 -28.83 -22.81 -13.39
N ASP A 658 -29.33 -21.70 -12.88
CA ASP A 658 -30.75 -21.51 -12.51
C ASP A 658 -31.66 -21.10 -13.69
N GLY A 659 -31.11 -21.04 -14.91
CA GLY A 659 -31.81 -20.54 -16.10
C GLY A 659 -32.19 -19.06 -16.03
N SER A 660 -31.72 -18.34 -14.99
CA SER A 660 -31.93 -16.91 -14.83
C SER A 660 -31.09 -16.13 -15.83
N ASN A 661 -31.39 -14.86 -16.00
CA ASN A 661 -30.55 -13.93 -16.74
C ASN A 661 -29.37 -13.37 -15.91
N GLY A 662 -29.11 -13.94 -14.73
CA GLY A 662 -28.04 -13.54 -13.81
C GLY A 662 -28.29 -12.26 -13.05
N LYS A 663 -29.44 -11.63 -13.18
CA LYS A 663 -29.81 -10.46 -12.38
C LYS A 663 -29.84 -10.82 -10.90
N ARG A 664 -29.41 -9.91 -10.08
CA ARG A 664 -29.41 -10.02 -8.63
C ARG A 664 -30.42 -9.05 -8.05
N SER A 665 -31.06 -9.45 -6.97
CA SER A 665 -32.03 -8.63 -6.24
C SER A 665 -31.61 -8.47 -4.78
N PRO A 666 -30.43 -7.87 -4.51
CA PRO A 666 -29.99 -7.67 -3.14
C PRO A 666 -30.96 -6.75 -2.41
N LYS A 667 -31.01 -6.84 -1.08
CA LYS A 667 -31.81 -5.91 -0.28
C LYS A 667 -31.20 -4.51 -0.38
N LEU A 668 -32.03 -3.58 -0.80
CA LEU A 668 -31.66 -2.17 -1.02
C LEU A 668 -32.43 -1.28 -0.04
N GLY A 669 -31.81 -0.18 0.36
CA GLY A 669 -32.38 0.82 1.26
C GLY A 669 -32.00 2.23 0.84
N GLU A 670 -32.47 3.21 1.60
CA GLU A 670 -32.07 4.58 1.41
C GLU A 670 -30.62 4.78 1.84
N VAL A 671 -29.92 5.63 1.11
CA VAL A 671 -28.58 6.09 1.49
C VAL A 671 -28.72 6.95 2.74
N PRO A 672 -28.03 6.62 3.83
CA PRO A 672 -28.01 7.48 5.01
C PRO A 672 -27.64 8.92 4.61
N PRO A 673 -28.31 9.95 5.14
CA PRO A 673 -27.99 11.34 4.84
C PRO A 673 -26.63 11.68 5.47
N ASP A 674 -25.56 11.34 4.77
CA ASP A 674 -24.22 11.76 5.14
C ASP A 674 -23.86 13.01 4.34
N ASP A 675 -23.66 14.09 5.06
CA ASP A 675 -23.54 15.47 4.57
C ASP A 675 -22.30 15.75 3.68
N ALA A 676 -21.46 14.76 3.42
CA ALA A 676 -20.13 15.02 2.86
C ALA A 676 -20.10 15.10 1.34
N ASN A 677 -21.02 14.46 0.59
CA ASN A 677 -20.88 14.35 -0.84
C ASN A 677 -21.91 15.18 -1.59
N GLN A 678 -21.51 16.37 -1.99
CA GLN A 678 -22.21 17.08 -3.07
C GLN A 678 -22.11 16.23 -4.34
N ILE A 679 -23.25 15.97 -4.96
CA ILE A 679 -23.37 15.22 -6.21
C ILE A 679 -23.61 16.23 -7.33
N ASP A 680 -22.87 16.10 -8.43
CA ASP A 680 -23.10 16.80 -9.68
C ASP A 680 -23.73 15.85 -10.73
N ARG A 681 -23.95 16.33 -11.94
CA ARG A 681 -24.53 15.53 -13.03
C ARG A 681 -23.72 14.26 -13.41
N PHE A 682 -22.49 14.15 -12.94
CA PHE A 682 -21.60 13.01 -13.23
C PHE A 682 -21.42 12.06 -12.02
N GLY A 683 -21.94 12.41 -10.84
CA GLY A 683 -21.78 11.67 -9.60
C GLY A 683 -21.13 12.49 -8.49
N PRO A 684 -20.41 11.86 -7.54
CA PRO A 684 -19.78 12.56 -6.43
C PRO A 684 -18.82 13.67 -6.91
N LYS A 685 -18.97 14.86 -6.33
CA LYS A 685 -18.16 16.03 -6.70
C LYS A 685 -16.74 15.89 -6.16
N LEU A 686 -15.77 15.98 -7.04
CA LEU A 686 -14.36 15.89 -6.68
C LEU A 686 -13.90 17.07 -5.83
N ILE A 687 -13.00 16.80 -4.90
CA ILE A 687 -12.42 17.81 -4.02
C ILE A 687 -11.25 18.48 -4.75
N LYS A 688 -11.30 19.80 -4.89
CA LYS A 688 -10.18 20.56 -5.46
C LYS A 688 -8.99 20.51 -4.52
N ILE A 689 -7.85 20.05 -5.02
CA ILE A 689 -6.59 20.12 -4.30
C ILE A 689 -6.02 21.53 -4.54
N GLU A 690 -6.13 22.40 -3.52
CA GLU A 690 -5.42 23.66 -3.54
C GLU A 690 -3.92 23.38 -3.41
N ARG A 691 -3.13 23.85 -4.37
CA ARG A 691 -1.66 23.76 -4.27
C ARG A 691 -1.23 24.66 -3.10
N ARG A 692 -0.83 24.05 -2.00
CA ARG A 692 -0.14 24.74 -0.91
C ARG A 692 1.30 24.94 -1.36
N PHE A 693 1.60 26.06 -2.00
CA PHE A 693 2.96 26.52 -2.29
C PHE A 693 3.42 27.49 -1.21
#